data_80a58f5514307dfde12cc9bc088f8d30
#
_entry.id   80a58f5514307dfde12cc9bc088f8d30
#
_cell.length_a   1.000
_cell.length_b   1.000
_cell.length_c   1.000
_cell.angle_alpha   90.00
_cell.angle_beta   90.00
_cell.angle_gamma   90.00
#
_symmetry.space_group_name_H-M   'P 1'
#
loop_
_entity.id
_entity.type
_entity.pdbx_description
1 polymer ?
#
loop_
_entity_poly.entity_id
_entity_poly.type
_entity_poly.pdbx_seq_one_letter_code
_entity_poly.pdbx_strand_id
1 'polypeptide(L)'
;MIKKIPDRNKLEILKSFYKALADASEAIYYAGNEKDLFDDVSKAVVKCGLFTAVWIGSPGRDSLFKYFASYGPGNEALKHIKISIKDTPENQTLAARTWRQKKTLYNNDHLKDPLMKPFVGFLKKYEWLSAATFPVFKNGEIYAILAAVSDKTGLFNSGTIKLLERIVKLMESALDKIYLKNVENKFEKFKKYAQKKVSHAEKYDSLTDLPNYATFESEIKKQIEKGRRSGGTVSVIILDLDDLKTVNDFYGKSTGDEVLKNISERILKFAKNRHKDDSVATARLGGDEFGISIFSEETDGDAPAASKNLLKEINVPYISGNIKLEIKASIGITKVNDFYSKKADPDTLIRMAGQAMYKSKAMGKNMVNFFSSDEELGMVEYYQKLKGIEKALESKEFVMYYQPKVNLKTGEIFGFESLIRWIDDKGSVISPAEFIPVAETGDIIVDIGDFVIDETVKQVAGWVKAGKEWQVSINVSAKQLQKYDFFEKLKKTLERYPEVKHELIQIEITETAILDNIAYVKEIIKKCKDIGITFSMDDFGSGYSSLVYFKELDVKVVKIDIAFVKNMLNNTDDTLIIMSIISLSRIFNREVIAEGAETREHCIILNMLGCSNIQGYYTGRPMPADKVIRFAQSFNLPDDMVQWKDITLKMEDFPVALAYTQHNDWISKVLEFNKGEGISVNAEKIKNWKECPFGKWYYGAGVRYEKIGEYKEIGRVHKKIHKLAYKNLRLTLEGEFDEADRLVYEIENIRGELKRRLFNLAKIIAKA
;
A
#
# COMPACT_ATOMS: atom_id res chain seq x y z
N MET A 1 31.74 -47.60 38.70
CA MET A 1 31.13 -47.86 40.06
C MET A 1 30.09 -46.84 40.33
N ILE A 2 28.82 -47.13 40.05
CA ILE A 2 27.69 -46.29 40.41
C ILE A 2 27.37 -46.65 41.87
N LYS A 3 27.72 -45.78 42.81
CA LYS A 3 27.27 -45.89 44.21
C LYS A 3 25.74 -45.80 44.21
N LYS A 4 25.07 -46.89 44.69
CA LYS A 4 23.63 -46.99 44.88
C LYS A 4 23.16 -45.86 45.81
N ILE A 5 22.46 -44.89 45.24
CA ILE A 5 21.66 -43.95 46.02
C ILE A 5 20.53 -44.78 46.67
N PRO A 6 20.24 -44.65 47.96
CA PRO A 6 19.14 -45.36 48.63
C PRO A 6 17.81 -45.10 47.90
N ASP A 7 16.96 -46.10 47.73
CA ASP A 7 15.73 -46.02 46.93
C ASP A 7 14.74 -44.94 47.45
N ARG A 8 14.80 -44.59 48.73
CA ARG A 8 14.03 -43.46 49.32
C ARG A 8 14.43 -42.11 48.73
N ASN A 9 15.72 -41.84 48.50
CA ASN A 9 16.20 -40.61 47.92
C ASN A 9 15.86 -40.50 46.41
N LYS A 10 15.80 -41.61 45.68
CA LYS A 10 15.39 -41.63 44.29
C LYS A 10 13.94 -41.22 44.11
N LEU A 11 13.05 -41.70 45.00
CA LEU A 11 11.63 -41.38 44.93
C LEU A 11 11.36 -39.89 45.23
N GLU A 12 12.08 -39.29 46.20
CA GLU A 12 11.95 -37.88 46.50
C GLU A 12 12.46 -36.97 45.37
N ILE A 13 13.59 -37.31 44.79
CA ILE A 13 14.12 -36.64 43.63
C ILE A 13 13.11 -36.73 42.43
N LEU A 14 12.54 -37.90 42.20
CA LEU A 14 11.55 -38.11 41.14
C LEU A 14 10.27 -37.29 41.38
N LYS A 15 9.77 -37.21 42.61
CA LYS A 15 8.62 -36.38 43.00
C LYS A 15 8.93 -34.90 42.77
N SER A 16 10.11 -34.41 43.14
CA SER A 16 10.53 -33.04 42.91
C SER A 16 10.63 -32.72 41.42
N PHE A 17 11.08 -33.68 40.60
CA PHE A 17 11.12 -33.55 39.14
C PHE A 17 9.74 -33.41 38.52
N TYR A 18 8.80 -34.28 38.91
CA TYR A 18 7.43 -34.19 38.40
C TYR A 18 6.74 -32.90 38.85
N LYS A 19 7.01 -32.43 40.05
CA LYS A 19 6.53 -31.16 40.57
C LYS A 19 7.09 -30.00 39.76
N ALA A 20 8.40 -29.94 39.48
CA ALA A 20 9.01 -28.92 38.68
C ALA A 20 8.42 -28.84 37.26
N LEU A 21 8.22 -30.01 36.63
CA LEU A 21 7.62 -30.12 35.32
C LEU A 21 6.16 -29.65 35.29
N ALA A 22 5.37 -30.06 36.30
CA ALA A 22 3.96 -29.69 36.45
C ALA A 22 3.83 -28.18 36.67
N ASP A 23 4.54 -27.61 37.65
CA ASP A 23 4.50 -26.19 37.99
C ASP A 23 5.02 -25.32 36.80
N ALA A 24 6.08 -25.77 36.13
CA ALA A 24 6.58 -25.08 34.93
C ALA A 24 5.60 -25.18 33.74
N SER A 25 4.95 -26.34 33.56
CA SER A 25 3.94 -26.50 32.48
C SER A 25 2.71 -25.63 32.74
N GLU A 26 2.26 -25.50 33.98
CA GLU A 26 1.19 -24.59 34.36
C GLU A 26 1.58 -23.12 34.11
N ALA A 27 2.75 -22.72 34.58
CA ALA A 27 3.30 -21.39 34.34
C ALA A 27 3.38 -21.06 32.85
N ILE A 28 3.85 -22.00 32.03
CA ILE A 28 3.96 -21.87 30.57
C ILE A 28 2.57 -21.75 29.93
N TYR A 29 1.58 -22.51 30.42
CA TYR A 29 0.23 -22.46 29.84
C TYR A 29 -0.47 -21.12 30.06
N TYR A 30 -0.29 -20.50 31.24
CA TYR A 30 -0.93 -19.23 31.58
C TYR A 30 -0.13 -17.99 31.18
N ALA A 31 1.10 -18.15 30.73
CA ALA A 31 1.94 -17.02 30.34
C ALA A 31 1.33 -16.19 29.20
N GLY A 32 1.02 -14.93 29.48
CA GLY A 32 0.46 -13.99 28.50
C GLY A 32 1.50 -13.22 27.70
N ASN A 33 2.73 -13.16 28.21
CA ASN A 33 3.87 -12.47 27.58
C ASN A 33 5.18 -13.15 27.99
N GLU A 34 6.27 -12.75 27.33
CA GLU A 34 7.60 -13.36 27.52
C GLU A 34 8.16 -13.15 28.94
N LYS A 35 7.88 -11.99 29.54
CA LYS A 35 8.40 -11.67 30.87
C LYS A 35 7.78 -12.59 31.92
N ASP A 36 6.46 -12.71 31.94
CA ASP A 36 5.75 -13.59 32.87
C ASP A 36 6.19 -15.05 32.67
N LEU A 37 6.33 -15.48 31.38
CA LEU A 37 6.82 -16.81 31.06
C LEU A 37 8.18 -17.11 31.71
N PHE A 38 9.14 -16.21 31.57
CA PHE A 38 10.50 -16.41 32.10
C PHE A 38 10.54 -16.33 33.63
N ASP A 39 9.83 -15.36 34.21
CA ASP A 39 9.76 -15.20 35.66
C ASP A 39 9.11 -16.42 36.33
N ASP A 40 7.99 -16.91 35.81
CA ASP A 40 7.24 -18.00 36.40
C ASP A 40 7.91 -19.35 36.18
N VAL A 41 8.51 -19.62 35.03
CA VAL A 41 9.33 -20.81 34.79
C VAL A 41 10.53 -20.85 35.74
N SER A 42 11.22 -19.69 35.91
CA SER A 42 12.38 -19.61 36.82
C SER A 42 11.98 -19.92 38.26
N LYS A 43 10.83 -19.39 38.73
CA LYS A 43 10.26 -19.69 40.06
C LYS A 43 9.86 -21.18 40.22
N ALA A 44 9.18 -21.74 39.21
CA ALA A 44 8.72 -23.12 39.25
C ALA A 44 9.90 -24.11 39.36
N VAL A 45 10.95 -23.89 38.57
CA VAL A 45 12.14 -24.74 38.57
C VAL A 45 12.87 -24.70 39.93
N VAL A 46 13.01 -23.53 40.55
CA VAL A 46 13.66 -23.43 41.89
C VAL A 46 12.77 -23.99 43.00
N LYS A 47 11.48 -23.73 42.97
CA LYS A 47 10.53 -24.21 44.03
C LYS A 47 10.45 -25.73 44.17
N CYS A 48 10.93 -26.50 43.20
CA CYS A 48 11.02 -27.95 43.32
C CYS A 48 12.05 -28.44 44.34
N GLY A 49 12.94 -27.56 44.83
CA GLY A 49 13.94 -27.87 45.83
C GLY A 49 15.18 -28.62 45.33
N LEU A 50 15.34 -28.83 44.03
CA LEU A 50 16.50 -29.47 43.42
C LEU A 50 17.52 -28.46 42.91
N PHE A 51 17.05 -27.29 42.52
CA PHE A 51 17.88 -26.21 41.99
C PHE A 51 17.86 -25.02 42.96
N THR A 52 19.02 -24.48 43.24
CA THR A 52 19.19 -23.36 44.16
C THR A 52 18.84 -22.05 43.47
N ALA A 53 19.22 -21.88 42.21
CA ALA A 53 18.88 -20.71 41.45
C ALA A 53 18.71 -21.02 39.95
N VAL A 54 17.89 -20.20 39.29
CA VAL A 54 17.70 -20.20 37.84
C VAL A 54 17.75 -18.80 37.35
N TRP A 55 18.42 -18.59 36.21
CA TRP A 55 18.33 -17.34 35.48
C TRP A 55 18.18 -17.59 33.98
N ILE A 56 17.50 -16.65 33.31
CA ILE A 56 17.29 -16.64 31.87
C ILE A 56 17.77 -15.32 31.33
N GLY A 57 18.56 -15.34 30.27
CA GLY A 57 19.12 -14.12 29.70
C GLY A 57 19.66 -14.30 28.28
N SER A 58 19.93 -13.21 27.65
CA SER A 58 20.44 -13.14 26.27
C SER A 58 21.55 -12.09 26.19
N PRO A 59 22.54 -12.26 25.32
CA PRO A 59 23.55 -11.23 25.11
C PRO A 59 22.93 -9.98 24.48
N GLY A 60 23.27 -8.82 25.03
CA GLY A 60 22.94 -7.53 24.45
C GLY A 60 23.86 -7.14 23.30
N ARG A 61 23.69 -5.93 22.79
CA ARG A 61 24.53 -5.34 21.72
C ARG A 61 26.00 -5.23 22.07
N ASP A 62 26.30 -5.13 23.35
CA ASP A 62 27.65 -5.07 23.93
C ASP A 62 28.29 -6.46 24.07
N SER A 63 27.63 -7.51 23.57
CA SER A 63 28.03 -8.92 23.74
C SER A 63 28.02 -9.41 25.20
N LEU A 64 27.42 -8.67 26.12
CA LEU A 64 27.24 -9.06 27.52
C LEU A 64 25.83 -9.59 27.77
N PHE A 65 25.71 -10.63 28.59
CA PHE A 65 24.40 -11.15 28.99
C PHE A 65 23.58 -10.12 29.76
N LYS A 66 22.33 -9.94 29.33
CA LYS A 66 21.25 -9.25 30.04
C LYS A 66 20.26 -10.27 30.53
N TYR A 67 19.87 -10.16 31.78
CA TYR A 67 18.98 -11.12 32.40
C TYR A 67 17.53 -10.71 32.15
N PHE A 68 16.73 -11.63 31.65
CA PHE A 68 15.29 -11.46 31.46
C PHE A 68 14.54 -11.81 32.72
N ALA A 69 14.95 -12.90 33.38
CA ALA A 69 14.40 -13.40 34.62
C ALA A 69 15.49 -14.06 35.45
N SER A 70 15.32 -14.04 36.76
CA SER A 70 16.17 -14.79 37.67
C SER A 70 15.43 -15.05 38.99
N TYR A 71 15.63 -16.23 39.55
CA TYR A 71 15.03 -16.62 40.83
C TYR A 71 16.01 -17.46 41.65
N GLY A 72 16.07 -17.21 42.99
CA GLY A 72 16.92 -17.93 43.96
C GLY A 72 18.05 -17.07 44.51
N PRO A 73 18.82 -17.59 45.50
CA PRO A 73 19.97 -16.86 46.09
C PRO A 73 21.04 -16.48 45.09
N GLY A 74 21.59 -15.27 45.24
CA GLY A 74 22.64 -14.75 44.36
C GLY A 74 22.16 -13.92 43.16
N ASN A 75 20.83 -13.85 42.94
CA ASN A 75 20.27 -13.14 41.75
C ASN A 75 20.64 -11.66 41.69
N GLU A 76 20.58 -10.93 42.78
CA GLU A 76 20.97 -9.52 42.81
C GLU A 76 22.45 -9.33 42.51
N ALA A 77 23.27 -10.23 43.03
CA ALA A 77 24.72 -10.18 42.76
C ALA A 77 25.04 -10.61 41.31
N LEU A 78 24.24 -11.46 40.71
CA LEU A 78 24.36 -11.87 39.30
C LEU A 78 24.27 -10.68 38.34
N LYS A 79 23.47 -9.66 38.66
CA LYS A 79 23.33 -8.43 37.84
C LYS A 79 24.66 -7.67 37.69
N HIS A 80 25.61 -7.85 38.61
CA HIS A 80 26.92 -7.23 38.59
C HIS A 80 27.99 -8.10 37.90
N ILE A 81 27.68 -9.36 37.57
CA ILE A 81 28.60 -10.25 36.89
C ILE A 81 28.48 -10.06 35.37
N LYS A 82 29.59 -9.66 34.75
CA LYS A 82 29.66 -9.50 33.29
C LYS A 82 30.04 -10.82 32.63
N ILE A 83 29.08 -11.48 31.99
CA ILE A 83 29.29 -12.68 31.16
C ILE A 83 29.29 -12.24 29.70
N SER A 84 30.41 -12.41 28.99
CA SER A 84 30.54 -12.05 27.59
C SER A 84 30.49 -13.27 26.68
N ILE A 85 29.86 -13.15 25.50
CA ILE A 85 29.84 -14.20 24.49
C ILE A 85 31.04 -14.19 23.53
N LYS A 86 31.93 -13.20 23.67
CA LYS A 86 33.17 -13.14 22.86
C LYS A 86 34.01 -14.38 23.11
N ASP A 87 34.57 -14.95 22.05
CA ASP A 87 35.37 -16.16 22.15
C ASP A 87 36.83 -15.80 22.50
N THR A 88 37.06 -15.49 23.79
CA THR A 88 38.38 -15.20 24.35
C THR A 88 38.65 -16.13 25.53
N PRO A 89 39.90 -16.37 25.92
CA PRO A 89 40.22 -17.24 27.04
C PRO A 89 39.49 -16.90 28.34
N GLU A 90 39.16 -15.64 28.58
CA GLU A 90 38.50 -15.14 29.79
C GLU A 90 36.96 -15.37 29.73
N ASN A 91 36.41 -15.59 28.57
CA ASN A 91 34.97 -15.68 28.34
C ASN A 91 34.47 -17.11 28.05
N GLN A 92 35.01 -18.09 28.76
CA GLN A 92 34.67 -19.50 28.58
C GLN A 92 33.65 -20.04 29.60
N THR A 93 32.79 -19.17 30.15
CA THR A 93 31.72 -19.59 31.05
C THR A 93 30.74 -20.56 30.33
N LEU A 94 30.06 -21.41 31.10
CA LEU A 94 29.06 -22.35 30.55
C LEU A 94 28.05 -21.66 29.67
N ALA A 95 27.49 -20.53 30.12
CA ALA A 95 26.48 -19.78 29.38
C ALA A 95 27.02 -19.24 28.05
N ALA A 96 28.24 -18.67 28.04
CA ALA A 96 28.85 -18.16 26.83
C ALA A 96 29.13 -19.28 25.80
N ARG A 97 29.61 -20.41 26.26
CA ARG A 97 29.85 -21.58 25.43
C ARG A 97 28.54 -22.18 24.89
N THR A 98 27.51 -22.31 25.72
CA THR A 98 26.18 -22.77 25.30
C THR A 98 25.58 -21.86 24.24
N TRP A 99 25.73 -20.53 24.37
CA TRP A 99 25.29 -19.58 23.37
C TRP A 99 25.97 -19.79 22.01
N ARG A 100 27.31 -19.92 22.02
CA ARG A 100 28.10 -20.10 20.81
C ARG A 100 27.86 -21.46 20.15
N GLN A 101 27.81 -22.53 20.97
CA GLN A 101 27.68 -23.90 20.50
C GLN A 101 26.22 -24.32 20.21
N LYS A 102 25.25 -23.55 20.71
CA LYS A 102 23.81 -23.87 20.62
C LYS A 102 23.46 -25.26 21.16
N LYS A 103 24.18 -25.71 22.21
CA LYS A 103 24.03 -27.04 22.82
C LYS A 103 23.95 -26.92 24.35
N THR A 104 23.20 -27.82 24.96
CA THR A 104 23.17 -27.97 26.42
C THR A 104 24.59 -28.32 26.94
N LEU A 105 25.06 -27.54 27.91
CA LEU A 105 26.33 -27.80 28.60
C LEU A 105 26.07 -27.81 30.11
N TYR A 106 26.86 -28.62 30.82
CA TYR A 106 26.77 -28.69 32.27
C TYR A 106 28.14 -28.91 32.93
N ASN A 107 28.25 -28.53 34.18
CA ASN A 107 29.39 -28.77 35.01
C ASN A 107 28.90 -29.22 36.41
N ASN A 108 29.35 -30.38 36.84
CA ASN A 108 28.95 -31.00 38.08
C ASN A 108 29.79 -30.65 39.30
N ASP A 109 30.86 -29.88 39.11
CA ASP A 109 31.73 -29.39 40.23
C ASP A 109 32.42 -28.09 39.83
N HIS A 110 31.77 -26.99 40.05
CA HIS A 110 32.27 -25.65 39.73
C HIS A 110 33.59 -25.28 40.46
N LEU A 111 33.77 -25.82 41.66
CA LEU A 111 34.96 -25.46 42.45
C LEU A 111 36.22 -26.13 41.95
N LYS A 112 36.08 -27.24 41.20
CA LYS A 112 37.18 -27.94 40.53
C LYS A 112 37.44 -27.45 39.08
N ASP A 113 36.54 -26.66 38.52
CA ASP A 113 36.67 -26.18 37.16
C ASP A 113 37.66 -24.99 37.10
N PRO A 114 38.77 -25.12 36.37
CA PRO A 114 39.73 -24.03 36.22
C PRO A 114 39.13 -22.76 35.61
N LEU A 115 38.09 -22.91 34.75
CA LEU A 115 37.43 -21.79 34.08
C LEU A 115 36.56 -20.97 35.05
N MET A 116 36.19 -21.54 36.18
CA MET A 116 35.38 -20.89 37.21
C MET A 116 36.19 -20.19 38.28
N LYS A 117 37.55 -20.25 38.25
CA LYS A 117 38.43 -19.58 39.21
C LYS A 117 38.06 -18.12 39.49
N PRO A 118 37.79 -17.27 38.51
CA PRO A 118 37.44 -15.88 38.75
C PRO A 118 36.15 -15.70 39.61
N PHE A 119 35.29 -16.70 39.66
CA PHE A 119 33.99 -16.66 40.30
C PHE A 119 33.91 -17.47 41.60
N VAL A 120 34.97 -18.10 42.06
CA VAL A 120 34.99 -18.99 43.26
C VAL A 120 34.41 -18.32 44.47
N GLY A 121 34.73 -17.06 44.76
CA GLY A 121 34.18 -16.31 45.89
C GLY A 121 32.67 -16.17 45.82
N PHE A 122 32.11 -15.90 44.63
CA PHE A 122 30.69 -15.82 44.38
C PHE A 122 30.02 -17.22 44.49
N LEU A 123 30.63 -18.21 43.89
CA LEU A 123 30.13 -19.60 43.92
C LEU A 123 30.02 -20.17 45.34
N LYS A 124 31.04 -19.94 46.19
CA LYS A 124 31.04 -20.36 47.58
C LYS A 124 30.00 -19.58 48.39
N LYS A 125 29.89 -18.27 48.22
CA LYS A 125 28.98 -17.42 48.97
C LYS A 125 27.53 -17.80 48.76
N TYR A 126 27.15 -18.21 47.55
CA TYR A 126 25.76 -18.52 47.17
C TYR A 126 25.52 -20.04 46.99
N GLU A 127 26.54 -20.85 47.29
CA GLU A 127 26.49 -22.32 47.20
C GLU A 127 26.18 -22.83 45.81
N TRP A 128 26.71 -22.18 44.76
CA TRP A 128 26.54 -22.56 43.37
C TRP A 128 27.58 -23.58 42.95
N LEU A 129 27.39 -24.84 43.40
CA LEU A 129 28.38 -25.90 43.27
C LEU A 129 28.36 -26.64 41.96
N SER A 130 27.23 -26.68 41.30
CA SER A 130 27.07 -27.25 39.96
C SER A 130 26.08 -26.44 39.13
N ALA A 131 26.19 -26.47 37.79
CA ALA A 131 25.24 -25.81 36.90
C ALA A 131 25.06 -26.54 35.58
N ALA A 132 23.92 -26.29 34.94
CA ALA A 132 23.67 -26.61 33.54
C ALA A 132 23.05 -25.41 32.82
N THR A 133 23.40 -25.25 31.56
CA THR A 133 22.93 -24.17 30.71
C THR A 133 22.33 -24.73 29.42
N PHE A 134 21.17 -24.23 29.06
CA PHE A 134 20.34 -24.71 27.98
C PHE A 134 20.11 -23.59 26.99
N PRO A 135 20.32 -23.81 25.70
CA PRO A 135 19.91 -22.83 24.70
C PRO A 135 18.39 -22.83 24.61
N VAL A 136 17.80 -21.63 24.53
CA VAL A 136 16.36 -21.41 24.33
C VAL A 136 16.18 -20.82 22.95
N PHE A 137 15.42 -21.48 22.11
CA PHE A 137 15.15 -21.02 20.75
C PHE A 137 13.79 -20.33 20.65
N LYS A 138 13.69 -19.41 19.71
CA LYS A 138 12.45 -18.74 19.32
C LYS A 138 12.47 -18.58 17.80
N ASN A 139 11.45 -19.06 17.11
CA ASN A 139 11.40 -19.12 15.66
C ASN A 139 12.65 -19.79 15.03
N GLY A 140 13.19 -20.80 15.65
CA GLY A 140 14.37 -21.54 15.17
C GLY A 140 15.73 -20.88 15.43
N GLU A 141 15.77 -19.66 15.94
CA GLU A 141 17.01 -18.95 16.30
C GLU A 141 17.24 -18.94 17.81
N ILE A 142 18.51 -18.99 18.22
CA ILE A 142 18.85 -18.90 19.64
C ILE A 142 18.44 -17.52 20.19
N TYR A 143 17.57 -17.54 21.19
CA TYR A 143 16.96 -16.34 21.76
C TYR A 143 17.47 -16.03 23.16
N ALA A 144 17.64 -17.04 23.99
CA ALA A 144 18.12 -16.90 25.36
C ALA A 144 18.92 -18.13 25.80
N ILE A 145 19.50 -18.04 26.98
CA ILE A 145 20.04 -19.17 27.72
C ILE A 145 19.25 -19.30 29.03
N LEU A 146 18.80 -20.51 29.35
CA LEU A 146 18.37 -20.85 30.71
C LEU A 146 19.55 -21.50 31.43
N ALA A 147 19.90 -20.98 32.60
CA ALA A 147 20.91 -21.56 33.48
C ALA A 147 20.27 -22.02 34.79
N ALA A 148 20.41 -23.28 35.10
CA ALA A 148 19.99 -23.88 36.38
C ALA A 148 21.22 -24.22 37.22
N VAL A 149 21.16 -23.88 38.49
CA VAL A 149 22.29 -23.99 39.43
C VAL A 149 21.84 -24.77 40.67
N SER A 150 22.75 -25.56 41.27
CA SER A 150 22.50 -26.32 42.48
C SER A 150 23.62 -26.19 43.49
N ASP A 151 23.24 -26.32 44.77
CA ASP A 151 24.10 -26.47 45.91
C ASP A 151 24.71 -27.88 46.09
N LYS A 152 24.38 -28.81 45.16
CA LYS A 152 24.87 -30.18 45.16
C LYS A 152 25.80 -30.42 43.99
N THR A 153 26.95 -31.04 44.25
CA THR A 153 27.81 -31.56 43.18
C THR A 153 27.22 -32.84 42.60
N GLY A 154 27.39 -33.04 41.26
CA GLY A 154 26.93 -34.25 40.60
C GLY A 154 25.43 -34.34 40.33
N LEU A 155 24.68 -33.24 40.48
CA LEU A 155 23.21 -33.26 40.26
C LEU A 155 22.87 -33.42 38.77
N PHE A 156 23.64 -32.83 37.86
CA PHE A 156 23.33 -32.81 36.42
C PHE A 156 23.73 -34.11 35.74
N ASN A 157 22.85 -35.10 35.81
CA ASN A 157 22.93 -36.38 35.12
C ASN A 157 21.94 -36.41 33.94
N SER A 158 21.92 -37.50 33.17
CA SER A 158 21.04 -37.61 32.01
C SER A 158 19.55 -37.42 32.30
N GLY A 159 19.08 -37.75 33.51
CA GLY A 159 17.68 -37.56 33.94
C GLY A 159 17.35 -36.10 34.20
N THR A 160 18.20 -35.40 34.99
CA THR A 160 18.06 -33.97 35.29
C THR A 160 18.17 -33.10 34.03
N ILE A 161 19.10 -33.41 33.16
CA ILE A 161 19.27 -32.69 31.90
C ILE A 161 18.02 -32.86 31.01
N LYS A 162 17.55 -34.09 30.79
CA LYS A 162 16.34 -34.35 30.01
C LYS A 162 15.09 -33.65 30.55
N LEU A 163 14.95 -33.54 31.87
CA LEU A 163 13.84 -32.79 32.46
C LEU A 163 13.89 -31.33 32.12
N LEU A 164 15.05 -30.67 32.33
CA LEU A 164 15.22 -29.25 32.05
C LEU A 164 15.10 -28.99 30.56
N GLU A 165 15.63 -29.86 29.69
CA GLU A 165 15.43 -29.76 28.24
C GLU A 165 13.95 -29.85 27.86
N ARG A 166 13.16 -30.64 28.56
CA ARG A 166 11.72 -30.72 28.31
C ARG A 166 11.00 -29.42 28.71
N ILE A 167 11.39 -28.81 29.85
CA ILE A 167 10.86 -27.51 30.29
C ILE A 167 11.25 -26.43 29.27
N VAL A 168 12.51 -26.42 28.80
CA VAL A 168 12.98 -25.49 27.78
C VAL A 168 12.20 -25.65 26.48
N LYS A 169 11.95 -26.87 26.01
CA LYS A 169 11.13 -27.10 24.80
C LYS A 169 9.70 -26.62 24.93
N LEU A 170 9.07 -26.81 26.11
CA LEU A 170 7.74 -26.26 26.35
C LEU A 170 7.76 -24.73 26.35
N MET A 171 8.78 -24.14 26.95
CA MET A 171 8.97 -22.68 26.97
C MET A 171 9.20 -22.13 25.55
N GLU A 172 9.99 -22.81 24.71
CA GLU A 172 10.21 -22.45 23.30
C GLU A 172 8.88 -22.43 22.52
N SER A 173 8.06 -23.49 22.69
CA SER A 173 6.75 -23.57 22.06
C SER A 173 5.81 -22.43 22.52
N ALA A 174 5.90 -22.02 23.80
CA ALA A 174 5.13 -20.91 24.32
C ALA A 174 5.64 -19.55 23.77
N LEU A 175 6.94 -19.38 23.64
CA LEU A 175 7.55 -18.20 23.02
C LEU A 175 7.09 -18.03 21.57
N ASP A 176 7.08 -19.10 20.81
CA ASP A 176 6.62 -19.09 19.42
C ASP A 176 5.12 -18.78 19.36
N LYS A 177 4.31 -19.34 20.26
CA LYS A 177 2.87 -19.03 20.36
C LYS A 177 2.61 -17.57 20.72
N ILE A 178 3.34 -17.02 21.72
CA ILE A 178 3.26 -15.60 22.11
C ILE A 178 3.64 -14.70 20.92
N TYR A 179 4.68 -15.06 20.21
CA TYR A 179 5.11 -14.33 19.00
C TYR A 179 4.01 -14.32 17.93
N LEU A 180 3.47 -15.50 17.57
CA LEU A 180 2.40 -15.63 16.59
C LEU A 180 1.16 -14.83 16.98
N LYS A 181 0.73 -14.91 18.25
CA LYS A 181 -0.40 -14.13 18.75
C LYS A 181 -0.17 -12.62 18.66
N ASN A 182 1.05 -12.15 18.91
CA ASN A 182 1.38 -10.74 18.78
C ASN A 182 1.37 -10.29 17.31
N VAL A 183 1.81 -11.13 16.38
CA VAL A 183 1.74 -10.89 14.93
C VAL A 183 0.27 -10.84 14.49
N GLU A 184 -0.54 -11.81 14.92
CA GLU A 184 -1.97 -11.87 14.61
C GLU A 184 -2.74 -10.64 15.13
N ASN A 185 -2.48 -10.21 16.36
CA ASN A 185 -3.09 -9.01 16.94
C ASN A 185 -2.69 -7.72 16.18
N LYS A 186 -1.45 -7.63 15.68
CA LYS A 186 -1.02 -6.51 14.82
C LYS A 186 -1.74 -6.56 13.48
N PHE A 187 -1.86 -7.74 12.90
CA PHE A 187 -2.57 -7.94 11.64
C PHE A 187 -4.07 -7.59 11.75
N GLU A 188 -4.73 -8.00 12.84
CA GLU A 188 -6.14 -7.63 13.08
C GLU A 188 -6.34 -6.13 13.28
N LYS A 189 -5.42 -5.44 13.96
CA LYS A 189 -5.46 -3.97 14.07
C LYS A 189 -5.28 -3.30 12.72
N PHE A 190 -4.35 -3.81 11.91
CA PHE A 190 -4.11 -3.32 10.56
C PHE A 190 -5.34 -3.56 9.67
N LYS A 191 -5.93 -4.75 9.72
CA LYS A 191 -7.15 -5.10 8.98
C LYS A 191 -8.32 -4.17 9.32
N LYS A 192 -8.55 -3.89 10.62
CA LYS A 192 -9.59 -2.94 11.06
C LYS A 192 -9.32 -1.52 10.56
N TYR A 193 -8.05 -1.08 10.57
CA TYR A 193 -7.68 0.22 10.04
C TYR A 193 -7.89 0.30 8.52
N ALA A 194 -7.43 -0.71 7.79
CA ALA A 194 -7.63 -0.81 6.35
C ALA A 194 -9.12 -0.87 5.98
N GLN A 195 -9.91 -1.69 6.69
CA GLN A 195 -11.36 -1.76 6.48
C GLN A 195 -12.06 -0.41 6.72
N LYS A 196 -11.63 0.36 7.73
CA LYS A 196 -12.19 1.69 7.99
C LYS A 196 -11.84 2.69 6.89
N LYS A 197 -10.62 2.64 6.35
CA LYS A 197 -10.18 3.47 5.20
C LYS A 197 -10.91 3.08 3.91
N VAL A 198 -11.04 1.78 3.65
CA VAL A 198 -11.78 1.26 2.48
C VAL A 198 -13.26 1.68 2.56
N SER A 199 -13.92 1.46 3.70
CA SER A 199 -15.32 1.89 3.90
C SER A 199 -15.50 3.41 3.80
N HIS A 200 -14.49 4.19 4.11
CA HIS A 200 -14.52 5.64 3.92
C HIS A 200 -14.37 6.01 2.43
N ALA A 201 -13.39 5.41 1.74
CA ALA A 201 -13.16 5.63 0.31
C ALA A 201 -14.33 5.17 -0.57
N GLU A 202 -15.10 4.16 -0.12
CA GLU A 202 -16.34 3.75 -0.79
C GLU A 202 -17.39 4.86 -0.88
N LYS A 203 -17.35 5.84 0.02
CA LYS A 203 -18.37 6.87 0.16
C LYS A 203 -17.87 8.28 -0.09
N TYR A 204 -16.57 8.52 0.05
CA TYR A 204 -15.98 9.85 0.05
C TYR A 204 -14.80 9.94 -0.90
N ASP A 205 -14.61 11.11 -1.49
CA ASP A 205 -13.42 11.48 -2.27
C ASP A 205 -12.20 11.61 -1.35
N SER A 206 -11.10 10.98 -1.71
CA SER A 206 -9.89 10.90 -0.87
C SER A 206 -9.15 12.23 -0.71
N LEU A 207 -9.31 13.17 -1.63
CA LEU A 207 -8.64 14.47 -1.60
C LEU A 207 -9.43 15.49 -0.78
N THR A 208 -10.76 15.55 -0.99
CA THR A 208 -11.63 16.61 -0.50
C THR A 208 -12.50 16.21 0.67
N ASP A 209 -12.58 14.91 0.96
CA ASP A 209 -13.47 14.35 1.99
C ASP A 209 -14.97 14.61 1.75
N LEU A 210 -15.33 15.09 0.58
CA LEU A 210 -16.71 15.15 0.13
C LEU A 210 -17.22 13.75 -0.24
N PRO A 211 -18.54 13.49 -0.17
CA PRO A 211 -19.14 12.32 -0.77
C PRO A 211 -18.68 12.15 -2.23
N ASN A 212 -18.48 10.90 -2.65
CA ASN A 212 -18.14 10.57 -4.03
C ASN A 212 -19.40 10.48 -4.91
N TYR A 213 -19.22 10.20 -6.21
CA TYR A 213 -20.29 10.08 -7.19
C TYR A 213 -21.39 9.10 -6.75
N ALA A 214 -21.03 7.88 -6.32
CA ALA A 214 -21.99 6.86 -5.94
C ALA A 214 -22.83 7.25 -4.70
N THR A 215 -22.20 7.92 -3.73
CA THR A 215 -22.92 8.46 -2.57
C THR A 215 -23.86 9.58 -3.00
N PHE A 216 -23.43 10.43 -3.92
CA PHE A 216 -24.24 11.52 -4.46
C PHE A 216 -25.48 11.02 -5.20
N GLU A 217 -25.32 10.05 -6.07
CA GLU A 217 -26.40 9.39 -6.78
C GLU A 217 -27.43 8.79 -5.81
N SER A 218 -26.94 8.07 -4.78
CA SER A 218 -27.79 7.49 -3.74
C SER A 218 -28.58 8.56 -2.97
N GLU A 219 -28.00 9.72 -2.70
CA GLU A 219 -28.68 10.83 -2.01
C GLU A 219 -29.75 11.48 -2.91
N ILE A 220 -29.46 11.70 -4.20
CA ILE A 220 -30.47 12.17 -5.17
C ILE A 220 -31.65 11.18 -5.22
N LYS A 221 -31.38 9.87 -5.25
CA LYS A 221 -32.44 8.86 -5.23
C LYS A 221 -33.33 8.97 -4.00
N LYS A 222 -32.76 9.19 -2.81
CA LYS A 222 -33.54 9.40 -1.60
C LYS A 222 -34.38 10.69 -1.67
N GLN A 223 -33.82 11.76 -2.23
CA GLN A 223 -34.54 13.02 -2.43
C GLN A 223 -35.71 12.86 -3.40
N ILE A 224 -35.55 12.12 -4.50
CA ILE A 224 -36.63 11.77 -5.43
C ILE A 224 -37.72 10.95 -4.72
N GLU A 225 -37.34 9.95 -3.92
CA GLU A 225 -38.29 9.16 -3.13
C GLU A 225 -39.03 10.01 -2.08
N LYS A 226 -38.34 10.99 -1.46
CA LYS A 226 -38.99 11.98 -0.58
C LYS A 226 -40.00 12.81 -1.37
N GLY A 227 -39.63 13.32 -2.55
CA GLY A 227 -40.50 14.09 -3.42
C GLY A 227 -41.73 13.32 -3.87
N ARG A 228 -41.63 12.01 -4.13
CA ARG A 228 -42.77 11.13 -4.42
C ARG A 228 -43.79 11.09 -3.27
N ARG A 229 -43.37 11.25 -2.04
CA ARG A 229 -44.20 11.15 -0.83
C ARG A 229 -44.80 12.48 -0.42
N SER A 230 -44.02 13.56 -0.50
CA SER A 230 -44.37 14.89 0.05
C SER A 230 -44.58 15.96 -1.03
N GLY A 231 -44.28 15.68 -2.30
CA GLY A 231 -44.20 16.74 -3.32
C GLY A 231 -42.90 17.53 -3.21
N GLY A 232 -42.88 18.72 -3.81
CA GLY A 232 -41.70 19.58 -3.80
C GLY A 232 -40.89 19.56 -5.08
N THR A 233 -39.61 19.92 -5.01
CA THR A 233 -38.68 19.99 -6.14
C THR A 233 -37.33 19.45 -5.74
N VAL A 234 -36.72 18.58 -6.60
CA VAL A 234 -35.31 18.22 -6.54
C VAL A 234 -34.56 19.01 -7.60
N SER A 235 -33.53 19.73 -7.19
CA SER A 235 -32.62 20.44 -8.07
C SER A 235 -31.23 19.79 -8.00
N VAL A 236 -30.61 19.52 -9.15
CA VAL A 236 -29.22 19.02 -9.25
C VAL A 236 -28.38 20.10 -9.92
N ILE A 237 -27.26 20.41 -9.31
CA ILE A 237 -26.28 21.41 -9.73
C ILE A 237 -24.96 20.68 -9.97
N ILE A 238 -24.39 20.81 -11.15
CA ILE A 238 -23.04 20.37 -11.47
C ILE A 238 -22.18 21.58 -11.70
N LEU A 239 -21.02 21.59 -11.06
CA LEU A 239 -20.05 22.66 -11.09
C LEU A 239 -18.69 22.11 -11.54
N ASP A 240 -18.01 22.81 -12.42
CA ASP A 240 -16.65 22.51 -12.86
C ASP A 240 -15.78 23.77 -12.75
N LEU A 241 -14.55 23.60 -12.26
CA LEU A 241 -13.62 24.71 -12.08
C LEU A 241 -12.94 25.06 -13.41
N ASP A 242 -13.12 26.30 -13.84
CA ASP A 242 -12.54 26.78 -15.08
C ASP A 242 -11.01 26.89 -14.97
N ASP A 243 -10.31 26.32 -15.95
CA ASP A 243 -8.85 26.45 -16.11
C ASP A 243 -7.98 25.92 -14.94
N LEU A 244 -8.48 24.99 -14.13
CA LEU A 244 -7.69 24.37 -13.04
C LEU A 244 -6.39 23.71 -13.58
N LYS A 245 -6.41 23.18 -14.80
CA LYS A 245 -5.21 22.67 -15.45
C LYS A 245 -4.12 23.73 -15.56
N THR A 246 -4.48 24.95 -15.92
CA THR A 246 -3.54 26.09 -15.99
C THR A 246 -2.94 26.39 -14.60
N VAL A 247 -3.73 26.31 -13.54
CA VAL A 247 -3.23 26.45 -12.16
C VAL A 247 -2.21 25.34 -11.86
N ASN A 248 -2.53 24.10 -12.20
CA ASN A 248 -1.62 22.97 -12.01
C ASN A 248 -0.31 23.12 -12.79
N ASP A 249 -0.40 23.60 -14.03
CA ASP A 249 0.77 23.76 -14.92
C ASP A 249 1.71 24.88 -14.45
N PHE A 250 1.17 25.99 -13.88
CA PHE A 250 1.96 27.14 -13.42
C PHE A 250 2.43 27.03 -11.97
N TYR A 251 1.58 26.50 -11.06
CA TYR A 251 1.84 26.52 -9.62
C TYR A 251 2.05 25.12 -9.02
N GLY A 252 1.99 24.09 -9.85
CA GLY A 252 2.15 22.71 -9.43
C GLY A 252 0.85 22.05 -8.94
N LYS A 253 0.82 20.72 -8.99
CA LYS A 253 -0.36 19.91 -8.65
C LYS A 253 -0.80 20.09 -7.19
N SER A 254 0.14 20.30 -6.26
CA SER A 254 -0.17 20.54 -4.85
C SER A 254 -1.04 21.78 -4.65
N THR A 255 -0.78 22.86 -5.40
CA THR A 255 -1.59 24.09 -5.36
C THR A 255 -2.99 23.84 -5.90
N GLY A 256 -3.13 23.07 -6.99
CA GLY A 256 -4.44 22.68 -7.49
C GLY A 256 -5.22 21.80 -6.51
N ASP A 257 -4.57 20.89 -5.83
CA ASP A 257 -5.17 20.05 -4.79
C ASP A 257 -5.65 20.88 -3.59
N GLU A 258 -4.92 21.92 -3.21
CA GLU A 258 -5.36 22.86 -2.17
C GLU A 258 -6.54 23.74 -2.62
N VAL A 259 -6.55 24.17 -3.89
CA VAL A 259 -7.70 24.84 -4.49
C VAL A 259 -8.93 23.94 -4.41
N LEU A 260 -8.83 22.68 -4.81
CA LEU A 260 -9.94 21.72 -4.73
C LEU A 260 -10.47 21.54 -3.30
N LYS A 261 -9.59 21.44 -2.30
CA LYS A 261 -9.99 21.40 -0.88
C LYS A 261 -10.70 22.67 -0.43
N ASN A 262 -10.17 23.81 -0.80
CA ASN A 262 -10.79 25.10 -0.46
C ASN A 262 -12.18 25.27 -1.09
N ILE A 263 -12.34 24.87 -2.36
CA ILE A 263 -13.64 24.86 -3.03
C ILE A 263 -14.62 23.92 -2.33
N SER A 264 -14.15 22.75 -1.90
CA SER A 264 -14.96 21.79 -1.12
C SER A 264 -15.48 22.40 0.17
N GLU A 265 -14.65 23.15 0.90
CA GLU A 265 -15.03 23.86 2.12
C GLU A 265 -16.08 24.94 1.84
N ARG A 266 -15.96 25.67 0.71
CA ARG A 266 -16.95 26.68 0.28
C ARG A 266 -18.28 26.02 -0.06
N ILE A 267 -18.28 24.88 -0.76
CA ILE A 267 -19.47 24.11 -1.08
C ILE A 267 -20.16 23.60 0.21
N LEU A 268 -19.39 23.06 1.15
CA LEU A 268 -19.93 22.64 2.44
C LEU A 268 -20.51 23.79 3.26
N LYS A 269 -19.87 24.97 3.25
CA LYS A 269 -20.36 26.16 3.90
C LYS A 269 -21.67 26.64 3.26
N PHE A 270 -21.71 26.64 1.92
CA PHE A 270 -22.92 26.95 1.17
C PHE A 270 -24.06 25.99 1.56
N ALA A 271 -23.82 24.68 1.60
CA ALA A 271 -24.82 23.68 1.97
C ALA A 271 -25.35 23.87 3.41
N LYS A 272 -24.46 24.20 4.37
CA LYS A 272 -24.82 24.44 5.77
C LYS A 272 -25.65 25.70 5.99
N ASN A 273 -25.54 26.67 5.11
CA ASN A 273 -26.25 27.96 5.23
C ASN A 273 -27.63 27.94 4.56
N ARG A 274 -28.09 26.79 4.05
CA ARG A 274 -29.44 26.62 3.50
C ARG A 274 -30.50 26.48 4.60
N HIS A 275 -31.77 26.64 4.22
CA HIS A 275 -32.88 26.53 5.17
C HIS A 275 -32.92 25.14 5.85
N LYS A 276 -33.40 25.11 7.10
CA LYS A 276 -33.46 23.88 7.91
C LYS A 276 -34.32 22.76 7.29
N ASP A 277 -35.26 23.13 6.44
CA ASP A 277 -36.20 22.19 5.80
C ASP A 277 -35.67 21.65 4.46
N ASP A 278 -34.61 22.25 3.90
CA ASP A 278 -33.96 21.79 2.68
C ASP A 278 -33.04 20.57 2.98
N SER A 279 -33.18 19.49 2.20
CA SER A 279 -32.22 18.39 2.21
C SER A 279 -31.18 18.66 1.13
N VAL A 280 -29.94 18.94 1.54
CA VAL A 280 -28.83 19.24 0.62
C VAL A 280 -27.79 18.10 0.70
N ALA A 281 -27.40 17.57 -0.46
CA ALA A 281 -26.27 16.70 -0.58
C ALA A 281 -25.19 17.35 -1.45
N THR A 282 -23.92 17.09 -1.13
CA THR A 282 -22.76 17.61 -1.85
C THR A 282 -21.81 16.49 -2.16
N ALA A 283 -21.09 16.55 -3.29
CA ALA A 283 -20.11 15.55 -3.68
C ALA A 283 -19.00 16.15 -4.54
N ARG A 284 -17.88 15.43 -4.63
CA ARG A 284 -16.95 15.57 -5.72
C ARG A 284 -17.14 14.40 -6.70
N LEU A 285 -17.37 14.72 -7.97
CA LEU A 285 -17.72 13.72 -8.99
C LEU A 285 -16.47 13.14 -9.68
N GLY A 286 -15.37 13.90 -9.65
CA GLY A 286 -14.08 13.54 -10.21
C GLY A 286 -13.36 14.77 -10.77
N GLY A 287 -12.04 14.75 -10.85
CA GLY A 287 -11.26 15.88 -11.39
C GLY A 287 -11.56 17.20 -10.71
N ASP A 288 -12.09 18.14 -11.48
CA ASP A 288 -12.51 19.49 -11.11
C ASP A 288 -14.03 19.64 -11.02
N GLU A 289 -14.78 18.51 -11.08
CA GLU A 289 -16.24 18.51 -11.06
C GLU A 289 -16.81 18.24 -9.65
N PHE A 290 -17.82 19.05 -9.26
CA PHE A 290 -18.56 18.92 -8.02
C PHE A 290 -20.06 18.86 -8.28
N GLY A 291 -20.77 18.09 -7.44
CA GLY A 291 -22.22 17.95 -7.47
C GLY A 291 -22.88 18.50 -6.20
N ILE A 292 -24.02 19.14 -6.35
CA ILE A 292 -24.87 19.58 -5.25
C ILE A 292 -26.30 19.25 -5.61
N SER A 293 -27.03 18.55 -4.74
CA SER A 293 -28.47 18.32 -4.91
C SER A 293 -29.23 18.96 -3.76
N ILE A 294 -30.39 19.54 -4.09
CA ILE A 294 -31.23 20.27 -3.16
C ILE A 294 -32.65 19.78 -3.33
N PHE A 295 -33.22 19.20 -2.28
CA PHE A 295 -34.65 18.94 -2.19
C PHE A 295 -35.31 20.09 -1.41
N SER A 296 -36.35 20.72 -1.98
CA SER A 296 -37.17 21.73 -1.34
C SER A 296 -38.66 21.35 -1.41
N GLU A 297 -39.41 21.59 -0.33
CA GLU A 297 -40.86 21.35 -0.31
C GLU A 297 -41.65 22.42 -1.11
N GLU A 298 -41.01 23.55 -1.44
CA GLU A 298 -41.56 24.56 -2.30
C GLU A 298 -41.51 24.14 -3.78
N THR A 299 -42.59 24.31 -4.51
CA THR A 299 -42.73 23.89 -5.92
C THR A 299 -41.85 24.68 -6.89
N ASP A 300 -41.36 25.86 -6.49
CA ASP A 300 -40.50 26.73 -7.31
C ASP A 300 -39.09 26.93 -6.71
N GLY A 301 -38.58 25.89 -6.05
CA GLY A 301 -37.33 25.92 -5.30
C GLY A 301 -36.27 26.92 -5.79
N ASP A 302 -35.65 27.63 -4.85
CA ASP A 302 -34.71 28.75 -5.03
C ASP A 302 -33.35 28.37 -5.64
N ALA A 303 -33.30 27.27 -6.46
CA ALA A 303 -32.07 26.76 -7.09
C ALA A 303 -31.39 27.82 -7.98
N PRO A 304 -32.09 28.67 -8.75
CA PRO A 304 -31.48 29.73 -9.55
C PRO A 304 -30.71 30.75 -8.73
N ALA A 305 -31.31 31.28 -7.67
CA ALA A 305 -30.66 32.23 -6.79
C ALA A 305 -29.56 31.59 -5.96
N ALA A 306 -29.79 30.33 -5.52
CA ALA A 306 -28.80 29.50 -4.83
C ALA A 306 -27.52 29.32 -5.64
N SER A 307 -27.65 28.97 -6.92
CA SER A 307 -26.49 28.74 -7.79
C SER A 307 -25.74 30.02 -8.13
N LYS A 308 -26.41 31.13 -8.28
CA LYS A 308 -25.75 32.43 -8.42
C LYS A 308 -24.97 32.82 -7.16
N ASN A 309 -25.52 32.50 -5.97
CA ASN A 309 -24.82 32.72 -4.70
C ASN A 309 -23.63 31.77 -4.56
N LEU A 310 -23.77 30.51 -4.96
CA LEU A 310 -22.67 29.55 -5.00
C LEU A 310 -21.55 30.07 -5.90
N LEU A 311 -21.85 30.53 -7.12
CA LEU A 311 -20.85 31.06 -8.04
C LEU A 311 -20.11 32.27 -7.42
N LYS A 312 -20.80 33.14 -6.69
CA LYS A 312 -20.14 34.25 -5.97
C LYS A 312 -19.20 33.75 -4.89
N GLU A 313 -19.58 32.74 -4.12
CA GLU A 313 -18.72 32.16 -3.07
C GLU A 313 -17.48 31.45 -3.71
N ILE A 314 -17.67 30.81 -4.85
CA ILE A 314 -16.54 30.14 -5.60
C ILE A 314 -15.56 31.21 -6.12
N ASN A 315 -16.09 32.34 -6.66
CA ASN A 315 -15.28 33.41 -7.24
C ASN A 315 -14.50 34.25 -6.21
N VAL A 316 -14.66 34.01 -4.91
CA VAL A 316 -13.80 34.62 -3.90
C VAL A 316 -12.35 34.17 -4.15
N PRO A 317 -11.40 35.10 -4.26
CA PRO A 317 -10.01 34.67 -4.52
C PRO A 317 -9.48 33.67 -3.51
N TYR A 318 -8.77 32.69 -3.99
CA TYR A 318 -7.98 31.77 -3.15
C TYR A 318 -6.67 32.45 -2.78
N ILE A 319 -6.31 32.44 -1.49
CA ILE A 319 -5.09 33.06 -0.98
C ILE A 319 -4.31 32.00 -0.20
N SER A 320 -3.08 31.70 -0.61
CA SER A 320 -2.14 30.86 0.12
C SER A 320 -0.77 31.53 0.10
N GLY A 321 -0.31 31.98 1.27
CA GLY A 321 0.92 32.78 1.35
C GLY A 321 0.89 34.02 0.44
N ASN A 322 1.81 34.12 -0.50
CA ASN A 322 1.90 35.22 -1.47
C ASN A 322 1.11 34.96 -2.76
N ILE A 323 0.47 33.80 -2.90
CA ILE A 323 -0.28 33.42 -4.09
C ILE A 323 -1.73 33.88 -3.92
N LYS A 324 -2.22 34.67 -4.87
CA LYS A 324 -3.62 35.05 -4.98
C LYS A 324 -4.15 34.55 -6.32
N LEU A 325 -5.07 33.57 -6.30
CA LEU A 325 -5.69 32.99 -7.49
C LEU A 325 -7.16 33.38 -7.58
N GLU A 326 -7.58 33.81 -8.75
CA GLU A 326 -8.99 33.99 -9.08
C GLU A 326 -9.51 32.67 -9.66
N ILE A 327 -10.31 31.95 -8.86
CA ILE A 327 -10.92 30.70 -9.27
C ILE A 327 -12.30 31.02 -9.83
N LYS A 328 -12.58 30.53 -11.03
CA LYS A 328 -13.85 30.66 -11.72
C LYS A 328 -14.46 29.27 -11.88
N ALA A 329 -15.79 29.24 -12.06
CA ALA A 329 -16.49 27.97 -12.26
C ALA A 329 -17.64 28.13 -13.27
N SER A 330 -17.86 27.06 -14.02
CA SER A 330 -19.01 26.88 -14.89
C SER A 330 -20.04 26.01 -14.19
N ILE A 331 -21.27 26.46 -14.10
CA ILE A 331 -22.34 25.77 -13.34
C ILE A 331 -23.50 25.43 -14.27
N GLY A 332 -24.00 24.19 -14.17
CA GLY A 332 -25.22 23.74 -14.81
C GLY A 332 -26.25 23.27 -13.79
N ILE A 333 -27.50 23.49 -14.08
CA ILE A 333 -28.62 23.17 -13.18
C ILE A 333 -29.72 22.49 -13.93
N THR A 334 -30.28 21.44 -13.31
CA THR A 334 -31.58 20.87 -13.70
C THR A 334 -32.49 20.78 -12.50
N LYS A 335 -33.81 20.72 -12.74
CA LYS A 335 -34.81 20.53 -11.69
C LYS A 335 -35.88 19.54 -12.13
N VAL A 336 -36.43 18.80 -11.19
CA VAL A 336 -37.58 17.93 -11.38
C VAL A 336 -38.59 18.09 -10.25
N ASN A 337 -39.87 18.21 -10.62
CA ASN A 337 -41.04 18.23 -9.73
C ASN A 337 -42.05 17.15 -10.10
N ASP A 338 -42.03 16.64 -11.32
CA ASP A 338 -42.76 15.42 -11.72
C ASP A 338 -41.88 14.17 -11.48
N PHE A 339 -42.00 13.62 -10.29
CA PHE A 339 -41.20 12.48 -9.83
C PHE A 339 -41.60 11.13 -10.45
N TYR A 340 -42.67 11.11 -11.22
CA TYR A 340 -43.13 9.90 -11.94
C TYR A 340 -42.71 9.89 -13.41
N SER A 341 -42.12 10.99 -13.89
CA SER A 341 -41.56 11.05 -15.25
C SER A 341 -40.27 10.21 -15.35
N LYS A 342 -39.95 9.80 -16.58
CA LYS A 342 -38.65 9.15 -16.89
C LYS A 342 -37.45 10.06 -16.62
N LYS A 343 -37.66 11.38 -16.48
CA LYS A 343 -36.65 12.36 -16.13
C LYS A 343 -36.28 12.36 -14.63
N ALA A 344 -37.14 11.77 -13.78
CA ALA A 344 -36.88 11.64 -12.34
C ALA A 344 -36.04 10.40 -12.02
N ASP A 345 -34.83 10.36 -12.59
CA ASP A 345 -33.80 9.35 -12.39
C ASP A 345 -32.48 10.07 -12.08
N PRO A 346 -31.70 9.64 -11.07
CA PRO A 346 -30.48 10.31 -10.63
C PRO A 346 -29.48 10.57 -11.76
N ASP A 347 -29.15 9.55 -12.54
CA ASP A 347 -28.19 9.66 -13.64
C ASP A 347 -28.67 10.64 -14.71
N THR A 348 -29.98 10.60 -15.00
CA THR A 348 -30.59 11.54 -15.95
C THR A 348 -30.48 12.97 -15.44
N LEU A 349 -30.73 13.24 -14.16
CA LEU A 349 -30.60 14.58 -13.58
C LEU A 349 -29.16 15.06 -13.56
N ILE A 350 -28.21 14.21 -13.16
CA ILE A 350 -26.78 14.53 -13.18
C ILE A 350 -26.33 14.88 -14.60
N ARG A 351 -26.72 14.07 -15.58
CA ARG A 351 -26.39 14.27 -17.00
C ARG A 351 -26.98 15.59 -17.53
N MET A 352 -28.25 15.90 -17.21
CA MET A 352 -28.90 17.16 -17.63
C MET A 352 -28.20 18.38 -17.04
N ALA A 353 -27.84 18.33 -15.74
CA ALA A 353 -27.10 19.41 -15.10
C ALA A 353 -25.70 19.55 -15.70
N GLY A 354 -25.01 18.43 -16.01
CA GLY A 354 -23.72 18.42 -16.70
C GLY A 354 -23.78 19.05 -18.10
N GLN A 355 -24.84 18.78 -18.85
CA GLN A 355 -25.05 19.42 -20.16
C GLN A 355 -25.22 20.94 -20.03
N ALA A 356 -25.97 21.42 -19.06
CA ALA A 356 -26.11 22.85 -18.79
C ALA A 356 -24.78 23.49 -18.31
N MET A 357 -23.97 22.76 -17.55
CA MET A 357 -22.64 23.19 -17.12
C MET A 357 -21.69 23.32 -18.33
N TYR A 358 -21.69 22.34 -19.22
CA TYR A 358 -20.90 22.40 -20.44
C TYR A 358 -21.28 23.59 -21.33
N LYS A 359 -22.59 23.92 -21.41
CA LYS A 359 -23.06 25.15 -22.06
C LYS A 359 -22.47 26.39 -21.42
N SER A 360 -22.35 26.44 -20.07
CA SER A 360 -21.69 27.55 -19.38
C SER A 360 -20.24 27.70 -19.84
N LYS A 361 -19.50 26.59 -20.00
CA LYS A 361 -18.14 26.61 -20.56
C LYS A 361 -18.08 27.16 -22.00
N ALA A 362 -18.98 26.69 -22.84
CA ALA A 362 -19.03 27.09 -24.28
C ALA A 362 -19.40 28.58 -24.44
N MET A 363 -20.24 29.13 -23.57
CA MET A 363 -20.72 30.52 -23.64
C MET A 363 -19.78 31.55 -23.00
N GLY A 364 -18.57 31.15 -22.56
CA GLY A 364 -17.56 32.06 -22.05
C GLY A 364 -17.15 31.83 -20.60
N LYS A 365 -17.53 30.67 -20.00
CA LYS A 365 -17.16 30.26 -18.65
C LYS A 365 -17.71 31.17 -17.54
N ASN A 366 -17.45 30.87 -16.28
CA ASN A 366 -17.80 31.68 -15.11
C ASN A 366 -19.28 32.12 -15.09
N MET A 367 -20.19 31.23 -15.38
CA MET A 367 -21.63 31.51 -15.43
C MET A 367 -22.45 30.29 -15.02
N VAL A 368 -23.75 30.55 -14.87
CA VAL A 368 -24.76 29.55 -14.50
C VAL A 368 -25.74 29.39 -15.66
N ASN A 369 -25.93 28.17 -16.14
CA ASN A 369 -26.96 27.84 -17.11
C ASN A 369 -27.94 26.81 -16.55
N PHE A 370 -29.18 26.88 -17.05
CA PHE A 370 -30.25 25.95 -16.71
C PHE A 370 -30.46 24.99 -17.84
N PHE A 371 -30.69 23.74 -17.53
CA PHE A 371 -31.17 22.79 -18.51
C PHE A 371 -32.59 23.15 -18.92
N SER A 372 -32.81 23.44 -20.21
CA SER A 372 -34.14 23.60 -20.80
C SER A 372 -34.29 22.55 -21.91
N SER A 373 -35.52 21.98 -21.99
CA SER A 373 -35.85 20.95 -22.99
C SER A 373 -35.80 21.45 -24.42
N ASP A 374 -35.74 22.76 -24.63
CA ASP A 374 -35.77 23.41 -25.95
C ASP A 374 -34.36 23.82 -26.45
N GLU A 375 -33.29 23.55 -25.70
CA GLU A 375 -31.93 24.00 -26.06
C GLU A 375 -31.03 22.83 -26.49
N GLU A 376 -31.09 22.52 -27.76
CA GLU A 376 -30.33 21.49 -28.47
C GLU A 376 -28.81 21.75 -28.58
N LEU A 377 -28.23 22.85 -28.13
CA LEU A 377 -26.86 23.24 -28.47
C LEU A 377 -25.78 22.39 -27.79
N GLY A 378 -25.94 21.97 -26.54
CA GLY A 378 -25.01 21.02 -25.89
C GLY A 378 -25.12 19.60 -26.48
N MET A 379 -26.32 19.24 -26.92
CA MET A 379 -26.55 18.02 -27.71
C MET A 379 -25.86 18.12 -29.08
N VAL A 380 -25.80 19.28 -29.69
CA VAL A 380 -25.16 19.46 -31.02
C VAL A 380 -23.67 19.13 -30.96
N GLU A 381 -22.93 19.62 -29.94
CA GLU A 381 -21.48 19.28 -29.81
C GLU A 381 -21.27 17.83 -29.43
N TYR A 382 -22.07 17.28 -28.54
CA TYR A 382 -22.02 15.86 -28.18
C TYR A 382 -22.34 15.00 -29.41
N TYR A 383 -23.40 15.31 -30.15
CA TYR A 383 -23.72 14.62 -31.41
C TYR A 383 -22.68 14.86 -32.50
N GLN A 384 -22.05 16.06 -32.53
CA GLN A 384 -20.94 16.31 -33.44
C GLN A 384 -19.72 15.47 -33.09
N LYS A 385 -19.38 15.33 -31.79
CA LYS A 385 -18.32 14.43 -31.32
C LYS A 385 -18.65 12.98 -31.64
N LEU A 386 -19.88 12.52 -31.34
CA LEU A 386 -20.31 11.17 -31.68
C LEU A 386 -20.24 10.93 -33.21
N LYS A 387 -20.77 11.84 -34.02
CA LYS A 387 -20.64 11.74 -35.47
C LYS A 387 -19.19 11.81 -35.94
N GLY A 388 -18.35 12.58 -35.26
CA GLY A 388 -16.90 12.60 -35.49
C GLY A 388 -16.28 11.23 -35.24
N ILE A 389 -16.66 10.56 -34.13
CA ILE A 389 -16.20 9.22 -33.77
C ILE A 389 -16.70 8.18 -34.79
N GLU A 390 -18.00 8.22 -35.17
CA GLU A 390 -18.59 7.35 -36.20
C GLU A 390 -17.85 7.50 -37.53
N LYS A 391 -17.66 8.75 -37.97
CA LYS A 391 -16.91 9.06 -39.20
C LYS A 391 -15.46 8.56 -39.12
N ALA A 392 -14.78 8.76 -37.99
CA ALA A 392 -13.43 8.30 -37.76
C ALA A 392 -13.31 6.77 -37.87
N LEU A 393 -14.30 6.04 -37.36
CA LEU A 393 -14.36 4.59 -37.49
C LEU A 393 -14.52 4.16 -38.97
N GLU A 394 -15.43 4.80 -39.70
CA GLU A 394 -15.64 4.55 -41.13
C GLU A 394 -14.44 4.94 -41.96
N SER A 395 -13.82 6.08 -41.68
CA SER A 395 -12.68 6.64 -42.43
C SER A 395 -11.33 6.01 -42.07
N LYS A 396 -11.32 5.02 -41.15
CA LYS A 396 -10.11 4.33 -40.65
C LYS A 396 -9.08 5.29 -40.03
N GLU A 397 -9.55 6.30 -39.34
CA GLU A 397 -8.74 7.26 -38.60
C GLU A 397 -8.26 6.68 -37.22
N PHE A 398 -8.85 5.56 -36.78
CA PHE A 398 -8.38 4.83 -35.61
C PHE A 398 -7.24 3.90 -35.97
N VAL A 399 -6.19 3.93 -35.13
CA VAL A 399 -4.99 3.09 -35.26
C VAL A 399 -4.62 2.51 -33.90
N MET A 400 -3.91 1.37 -33.91
CA MET A 400 -3.43 0.76 -32.68
C MET A 400 -1.98 1.12 -32.40
N TYR A 401 -1.74 1.60 -31.21
CA TYR A 401 -0.41 1.73 -30.60
C TYR A 401 -0.19 0.61 -29.60
N TYR A 402 1.08 0.30 -29.35
CA TYR A 402 1.44 -0.80 -28.48
C TYR A 402 2.45 -0.33 -27.45
N GLN A 403 2.14 -0.57 -26.17
CA GLN A 403 3.02 -0.24 -25.06
C GLN A 403 3.66 -1.50 -24.50
N PRO A 404 5.00 -1.54 -24.33
CA PRO A 404 5.70 -2.73 -23.87
C PRO A 404 5.44 -3.03 -22.40
N LYS A 405 5.25 -4.30 -22.10
CA LYS A 405 5.23 -4.89 -20.76
C LYS A 405 6.57 -5.60 -20.53
N VAL A 406 7.30 -5.19 -19.51
CA VAL A 406 8.69 -5.64 -19.27
C VAL A 406 8.80 -6.35 -17.95
N ASN A 407 9.50 -7.47 -17.92
CA ASN A 407 9.88 -8.12 -16.68
C ASN A 407 11.27 -7.66 -16.25
N LEU A 408 11.34 -6.99 -15.10
CA LEU A 408 12.60 -6.42 -14.58
C LEU A 408 13.64 -7.48 -14.16
N LYS A 409 13.22 -8.73 -13.90
CA LYS A 409 14.14 -9.82 -13.52
C LYS A 409 14.84 -10.42 -14.73
N THR A 410 14.08 -10.67 -15.79
CA THR A 410 14.65 -11.22 -17.03
C THR A 410 15.24 -10.15 -17.92
N GLY A 411 14.72 -8.92 -17.81
CA GLY A 411 15.06 -7.81 -18.71
C GLY A 411 14.33 -7.89 -20.05
N GLU A 412 13.35 -8.77 -20.19
CA GLU A 412 12.68 -9.08 -21.45
C GLU A 412 11.30 -8.43 -21.53
N ILE A 413 10.92 -8.08 -22.75
CA ILE A 413 9.56 -7.72 -23.10
C ILE A 413 8.76 -9.02 -23.24
N PHE A 414 7.78 -9.23 -22.35
CA PHE A 414 6.93 -10.43 -22.38
C PHE A 414 5.60 -10.20 -23.11
N GLY A 415 5.24 -8.95 -23.38
CA GLY A 415 4.00 -8.62 -24.05
C GLY A 415 3.84 -7.12 -24.31
N PHE A 416 2.68 -6.78 -24.81
CA PHE A 416 2.28 -5.39 -25.10
C PHE A 416 0.83 -5.15 -24.67
N GLU A 417 0.49 -3.90 -24.40
CA GLU A 417 -0.90 -3.46 -24.34
C GLU A 417 -1.26 -2.73 -25.62
N SER A 418 -2.39 -3.09 -26.23
CA SER A 418 -2.95 -2.42 -27.39
C SER A 418 -3.76 -1.21 -26.96
N LEU A 419 -3.41 -0.05 -27.47
CA LEU A 419 -3.95 1.24 -27.11
C LEU A 419 -4.46 1.97 -28.35
N ILE A 420 -5.75 2.20 -28.43
CA ILE A 420 -6.34 2.94 -29.57
C ILE A 420 -5.84 4.39 -29.59
N ARG A 421 -5.64 4.92 -30.79
CA ARG A 421 -5.35 6.35 -31.06
C ARG A 421 -6.22 6.80 -32.21
N TRP A 422 -6.73 8.01 -32.14
CA TRP A 422 -7.43 8.65 -33.25
C TRP A 422 -6.47 9.62 -33.93
N ILE A 423 -6.19 9.39 -35.20
CA ILE A 423 -5.35 10.28 -36.01
C ILE A 423 -6.28 11.00 -36.96
N ASP A 424 -6.44 12.30 -36.78
CA ASP A 424 -7.31 13.12 -37.61
C ASP A 424 -6.74 13.29 -39.04
N ASP A 425 -7.53 13.88 -39.91
CA ASP A 425 -7.21 14.12 -41.31
C ASP A 425 -5.99 15.04 -41.48
N LYS A 426 -5.57 15.76 -40.43
CA LYS A 426 -4.37 16.62 -40.38
C LYS A 426 -3.15 15.88 -39.80
N GLY A 427 -3.28 14.64 -39.39
CA GLY A 427 -2.24 13.84 -38.76
C GLY A 427 -2.02 14.12 -37.28
N SER A 428 -2.93 14.84 -36.61
CA SER A 428 -2.87 15.07 -35.17
C SER A 428 -3.38 13.85 -34.41
N VAL A 429 -2.70 13.49 -33.33
CA VAL A 429 -3.10 12.38 -32.47
C VAL A 429 -4.05 12.87 -31.38
N ILE A 430 -5.32 12.45 -31.43
CA ILE A 430 -6.33 12.74 -30.44
C ILE A 430 -6.26 11.66 -29.35
N SER A 431 -6.21 12.10 -28.09
CA SER A 431 -6.09 11.21 -26.93
C SER A 431 -7.36 10.39 -26.69
N PRO A 432 -7.27 9.09 -26.30
CA PRO A 432 -8.42 8.32 -25.87
C PRO A 432 -9.24 9.00 -24.78
N ALA A 433 -8.61 9.73 -23.88
CA ALA A 433 -9.30 10.49 -22.83
C ALA A 433 -10.28 11.56 -23.35
N GLU A 434 -10.17 11.95 -24.63
CA GLU A 434 -11.02 12.95 -25.25
C GLU A 434 -12.26 12.36 -25.92
N PHE A 435 -12.19 11.10 -26.39
CA PHE A 435 -13.29 10.49 -27.16
C PHE A 435 -13.89 9.23 -26.54
N ILE A 436 -13.12 8.44 -25.77
CA ILE A 436 -13.63 7.21 -25.13
C ILE A 436 -14.79 7.51 -24.15
N PRO A 437 -14.73 8.52 -23.25
CA PRO A 437 -15.83 8.83 -22.35
C PRO A 437 -17.12 9.20 -23.12
N VAL A 438 -17.00 9.87 -24.27
CA VAL A 438 -18.14 10.19 -25.15
C VAL A 438 -18.68 8.92 -25.80
N ALA A 439 -17.82 8.05 -26.29
CA ALA A 439 -18.21 6.79 -26.91
C ALA A 439 -18.90 5.84 -25.91
N GLU A 440 -18.46 5.82 -24.67
CA GLU A 440 -19.02 4.98 -23.60
C GLU A 440 -20.46 5.35 -23.22
N THR A 441 -20.90 6.58 -23.46
CA THR A 441 -22.31 6.95 -23.23
C THR A 441 -23.27 6.30 -24.22
N GLY A 442 -22.78 5.93 -25.44
CA GLY A 442 -23.55 5.28 -26.52
C GLY A 442 -23.12 3.84 -26.79
N ASP A 443 -23.73 3.24 -27.83
CA ASP A 443 -23.37 1.90 -28.31
C ASP A 443 -22.10 1.91 -29.20
N ILE A 444 -21.64 3.08 -29.65
CA ILE A 444 -20.46 3.24 -30.52
C ILE A 444 -19.20 2.67 -29.89
N ILE A 445 -19.12 2.63 -28.54
CA ILE A 445 -17.98 2.03 -27.82
C ILE A 445 -17.85 0.52 -28.14
N VAL A 446 -18.96 -0.15 -28.44
CA VAL A 446 -18.95 -1.58 -28.82
C VAL A 446 -18.33 -1.76 -30.19
N ASP A 447 -18.67 -0.87 -31.16
CA ASP A 447 -18.10 -0.91 -32.50
C ASP A 447 -16.61 -0.58 -32.50
N ILE A 448 -16.21 0.41 -31.67
CA ILE A 448 -14.79 0.70 -31.41
C ILE A 448 -14.09 -0.53 -30.84
N GLY A 449 -14.69 -1.18 -29.83
CA GLY A 449 -14.12 -2.36 -29.19
C GLY A 449 -13.99 -3.55 -30.16
N ASP A 450 -14.96 -3.77 -31.02
CA ASP A 450 -14.90 -4.80 -32.08
C ASP A 450 -13.76 -4.49 -33.07
N PHE A 451 -13.57 -3.21 -33.46
CA PHE A 451 -12.44 -2.76 -34.28
C PHE A 451 -11.10 -3.01 -33.55
N VAL A 452 -11.00 -2.65 -32.30
CA VAL A 452 -9.77 -2.83 -31.49
C VAL A 452 -9.38 -4.31 -31.41
N ILE A 453 -10.34 -5.19 -31.16
CA ILE A 453 -10.12 -6.65 -31.12
C ILE A 453 -9.61 -7.13 -32.50
N ASP A 454 -10.27 -6.74 -33.57
CA ASP A 454 -9.94 -7.22 -34.92
C ASP A 454 -8.54 -6.78 -35.36
N GLU A 455 -8.22 -5.49 -35.25
CA GLU A 455 -6.90 -4.95 -35.61
C GLU A 455 -5.79 -5.48 -34.71
N THR A 456 -6.07 -5.70 -33.40
CA THR A 456 -5.07 -6.26 -32.48
C THR A 456 -4.76 -7.71 -32.84
N VAL A 457 -5.78 -8.57 -33.04
CA VAL A 457 -5.56 -9.98 -33.41
C VAL A 457 -4.84 -10.10 -34.75
N LYS A 458 -5.21 -9.29 -35.72
CA LYS A 458 -4.53 -9.18 -37.03
C LYS A 458 -3.06 -8.79 -36.87
N GLN A 459 -2.76 -7.82 -36.02
CA GLN A 459 -1.38 -7.40 -35.74
C GLN A 459 -0.58 -8.51 -35.08
N VAL A 460 -1.16 -9.23 -34.10
CA VAL A 460 -0.53 -10.39 -33.45
C VAL A 460 -0.22 -11.47 -34.47
N ALA A 461 -1.13 -11.75 -35.41
CA ALA A 461 -0.91 -12.70 -36.51
C ALA A 461 0.30 -12.25 -37.37
N GLY A 462 0.45 -10.96 -37.64
CA GLY A 462 1.61 -10.41 -38.32
C GLY A 462 2.92 -10.64 -37.55
N TRP A 463 2.92 -10.48 -36.26
CA TRP A 463 4.09 -10.74 -35.40
C TRP A 463 4.42 -12.25 -35.31
N VAL A 464 3.41 -13.11 -35.21
CA VAL A 464 3.62 -14.56 -35.22
C VAL A 464 4.28 -15.02 -36.54
N LYS A 465 3.82 -14.50 -37.68
CA LYS A 465 4.47 -14.74 -39.00
C LYS A 465 5.93 -14.23 -39.05
N ALA A 466 6.23 -13.19 -38.30
CA ALA A 466 7.60 -12.66 -38.14
C ALA A 466 8.41 -13.42 -37.06
N GLY A 467 7.90 -14.52 -36.51
CA GLY A 467 8.57 -15.33 -35.49
C GLY A 467 8.54 -14.70 -34.08
N LYS A 468 7.57 -13.84 -33.79
CA LYS A 468 7.42 -13.16 -32.51
C LYS A 468 6.10 -13.56 -31.86
N GLU A 469 6.18 -14.19 -30.69
CA GLU A 469 5.02 -14.63 -29.90
C GLU A 469 4.92 -13.80 -28.61
N TRP A 470 4.44 -12.55 -28.73
CA TRP A 470 4.19 -11.69 -27.59
C TRP A 470 2.72 -11.74 -27.20
N GLN A 471 2.44 -11.79 -25.89
CA GLN A 471 1.10 -11.63 -25.39
C GLN A 471 0.65 -10.18 -25.58
N VAL A 472 -0.57 -9.97 -26.05
CA VAL A 472 -1.14 -8.63 -26.24
C VAL A 472 -2.45 -8.52 -25.46
N SER A 473 -2.52 -7.48 -24.62
CA SER A 473 -3.74 -7.14 -23.89
C SER A 473 -4.60 -6.18 -24.69
N ILE A 474 -5.90 -6.38 -24.57
CA ILE A 474 -6.96 -5.64 -25.22
C ILE A 474 -7.92 -5.11 -24.16
N ASN A 475 -8.10 -3.81 -24.09
CA ASN A 475 -9.10 -3.18 -23.23
C ASN A 475 -10.51 -3.42 -23.77
N VAL A 476 -11.41 -3.91 -22.91
CA VAL A 476 -12.81 -4.20 -23.24
C VAL A 476 -13.72 -3.42 -22.28
N SER A 477 -14.61 -2.60 -22.85
CA SER A 477 -15.56 -1.82 -22.07
C SER A 477 -16.64 -2.69 -21.42
N ALA A 478 -17.22 -2.20 -20.31
CA ALA A 478 -18.35 -2.88 -19.64
C ALA A 478 -19.50 -3.17 -20.61
N LYS A 479 -19.87 -2.19 -21.45
CA LYS A 479 -20.95 -2.34 -22.43
C LYS A 479 -20.68 -3.42 -23.47
N GLN A 480 -19.43 -3.51 -23.95
CA GLN A 480 -19.04 -4.54 -24.90
C GLN A 480 -19.05 -5.93 -24.26
N LEU A 481 -18.49 -6.07 -23.05
CA LEU A 481 -18.45 -7.33 -22.33
C LEU A 481 -19.85 -7.89 -22.03
N GLN A 482 -20.83 -7.00 -21.79
CA GLN A 482 -22.21 -7.36 -21.50
C GLN A 482 -23.06 -7.72 -22.74
N LYS A 483 -22.55 -7.51 -23.96
CA LYS A 483 -23.26 -7.95 -25.18
C LYS A 483 -23.28 -9.48 -25.24
N TYR A 484 -24.49 -10.04 -25.48
CA TYR A 484 -24.71 -11.51 -25.50
C TYR A 484 -23.85 -12.23 -26.56
N ASP A 485 -23.48 -11.53 -27.64
CA ASP A 485 -22.71 -12.03 -28.77
C ASP A 485 -21.19 -11.76 -28.66
N PHE A 486 -20.72 -11.14 -27.55
CA PHE A 486 -19.31 -10.80 -27.36
C PHE A 486 -18.37 -11.99 -27.56
N PHE A 487 -18.65 -13.11 -26.88
CA PHE A 487 -17.81 -14.31 -26.97
C PHE A 487 -17.79 -14.89 -28.40
N GLU A 488 -18.94 -14.93 -29.07
CA GLU A 488 -19.03 -15.46 -30.44
C GLU A 488 -18.30 -14.58 -31.45
N LYS A 489 -18.36 -13.25 -31.29
CA LYS A 489 -17.61 -12.31 -32.13
C LYS A 489 -16.12 -12.47 -31.93
N LEU A 490 -15.66 -12.51 -30.68
CA LEU A 490 -14.25 -12.71 -30.34
C LEU A 490 -13.72 -14.03 -30.92
N LYS A 491 -14.46 -15.11 -30.75
CA LYS A 491 -14.14 -16.42 -31.32
C LYS A 491 -14.04 -16.39 -32.85
N LYS A 492 -15.03 -15.79 -33.54
CA LYS A 492 -14.98 -15.63 -35.00
C LYS A 492 -13.76 -14.80 -35.46
N THR A 493 -13.37 -13.80 -34.72
CA THR A 493 -12.15 -13.01 -35.03
C THR A 493 -10.91 -13.88 -34.93
N LEU A 494 -10.77 -14.70 -33.89
CA LEU A 494 -9.67 -15.63 -33.74
C LEU A 494 -9.64 -16.71 -34.82
N GLU A 495 -10.79 -17.22 -35.21
CA GLU A 495 -10.90 -18.22 -36.29
C GLU A 495 -10.40 -17.69 -37.65
N ARG A 496 -10.44 -16.37 -37.88
CA ARG A 496 -9.86 -15.73 -39.08
C ARG A 496 -8.31 -15.71 -39.08
N TYR A 497 -7.69 -15.88 -37.93
CA TYR A 497 -6.24 -15.83 -37.75
C TYR A 497 -5.74 -17.10 -37.00
N PRO A 498 -5.84 -18.28 -37.61
CA PRO A 498 -5.57 -19.56 -36.93
C PRO A 498 -4.11 -19.74 -36.50
N GLU A 499 -3.18 -18.91 -37.00
CA GLU A 499 -1.81 -18.86 -36.58
C GLU A 499 -1.63 -18.22 -35.19
N VAL A 500 -2.61 -17.48 -34.67
CA VAL A 500 -2.56 -16.84 -33.36
C VAL A 500 -2.97 -17.83 -32.30
N LYS A 501 -2.03 -18.22 -31.46
CA LYS A 501 -2.34 -18.97 -30.23
C LYS A 501 -3.20 -18.10 -29.33
N HIS A 502 -4.31 -18.62 -28.84
CA HIS A 502 -5.27 -17.85 -28.05
C HIS A 502 -4.68 -17.32 -26.74
N GLU A 503 -3.66 -17.98 -26.20
CA GLU A 503 -2.91 -17.56 -25.00
C GLU A 503 -2.12 -16.26 -25.22
N LEU A 504 -1.89 -15.86 -26.48
CA LEU A 504 -1.27 -14.59 -26.82
C LEU A 504 -2.23 -13.41 -26.70
N ILE A 505 -3.53 -13.68 -26.53
CA ILE A 505 -4.56 -12.65 -26.34
C ILE A 505 -4.97 -12.62 -24.87
N GLN A 506 -4.94 -11.43 -24.31
CA GLN A 506 -5.41 -11.16 -22.95
C GLN A 506 -6.48 -10.07 -23.00
N ILE A 507 -7.58 -10.25 -22.29
CA ILE A 507 -8.65 -9.26 -22.19
C ILE A 507 -8.46 -8.49 -20.86
N GLU A 508 -8.45 -7.17 -20.95
CA GLU A 508 -8.38 -6.27 -19.79
C GLU A 508 -9.77 -5.72 -19.50
N ILE A 509 -10.21 -5.85 -18.26
CA ILE A 509 -11.50 -5.36 -17.78
C ILE A 509 -11.30 -4.52 -16.54
N THR A 510 -11.94 -3.36 -16.46
CA THR A 510 -11.89 -2.50 -15.28
C THR A 510 -12.72 -3.09 -14.14
N GLU A 511 -12.40 -2.70 -12.92
CA GLU A 511 -13.13 -3.12 -11.72
C GLU A 511 -14.62 -2.79 -11.81
N THR A 512 -14.97 -1.61 -12.34
CA THR A 512 -16.36 -1.15 -12.51
C THR A 512 -17.14 -1.98 -13.50
N ALA A 513 -16.52 -2.48 -14.57
CA ALA A 513 -17.17 -3.32 -15.57
C ALA A 513 -17.73 -4.65 -15.00
N ILE A 514 -17.21 -5.07 -13.85
CA ILE A 514 -17.55 -6.32 -13.19
C ILE A 514 -18.82 -6.19 -12.33
N LEU A 515 -19.07 -5.01 -11.77
CA LEU A 515 -20.08 -4.80 -10.73
C LEU A 515 -21.51 -4.94 -11.22
N ASP A 516 -21.80 -4.60 -12.47
CA ASP A 516 -23.17 -4.56 -13.00
C ASP A 516 -23.79 -5.95 -13.14
N ASN A 517 -23.02 -6.98 -13.52
CA ASN A 517 -23.50 -8.36 -13.65
C ASN A 517 -22.40 -9.42 -13.50
N ILE A 518 -21.97 -9.62 -12.27
CA ILE A 518 -20.83 -10.51 -11.97
C ILE A 518 -21.05 -11.97 -12.41
N ALA A 519 -22.29 -12.46 -12.35
CA ALA A 519 -22.58 -13.85 -12.73
C ALA A 519 -22.35 -14.06 -14.24
N TYR A 520 -22.77 -13.11 -15.06
CA TYR A 520 -22.57 -13.13 -16.51
C TYR A 520 -21.07 -12.96 -16.85
N VAL A 521 -20.39 -12.01 -16.22
CA VAL A 521 -18.94 -11.78 -16.42
C VAL A 521 -18.15 -13.06 -16.10
N LYS A 522 -18.45 -13.76 -15.01
CA LYS A 522 -17.84 -15.06 -14.68
C LYS A 522 -18.04 -16.10 -15.77
N GLU A 523 -19.25 -16.18 -16.36
CA GLU A 523 -19.54 -17.11 -17.44
C GLU A 523 -18.70 -16.79 -18.68
N ILE A 524 -18.59 -15.51 -19.06
CA ILE A 524 -17.76 -15.08 -20.19
C ILE A 524 -16.29 -15.36 -19.95
N ILE A 525 -15.75 -15.03 -18.77
CA ILE A 525 -14.37 -15.34 -18.41
C ILE A 525 -14.10 -16.84 -18.56
N LYS A 526 -15.01 -17.68 -18.07
CA LYS A 526 -14.89 -19.13 -18.17
C LYS A 526 -14.86 -19.60 -19.64
N LYS A 527 -15.81 -19.15 -20.47
CA LYS A 527 -15.87 -19.50 -21.89
C LYS A 527 -14.58 -19.09 -22.64
N CYS A 528 -14.08 -17.91 -22.37
CA CYS A 528 -12.83 -17.42 -22.96
C CYS A 528 -11.60 -18.23 -22.48
N LYS A 529 -11.57 -18.56 -21.21
CA LYS A 529 -10.50 -19.40 -20.64
C LYS A 529 -10.50 -20.81 -21.22
N ASP A 530 -11.67 -21.40 -21.44
CA ASP A 530 -11.81 -22.74 -22.03
C ASP A 530 -11.20 -22.82 -23.46
N ILE A 531 -11.07 -21.69 -24.15
CA ILE A 531 -10.38 -21.59 -25.45
C ILE A 531 -8.95 -21.03 -25.35
N GLY A 532 -8.44 -20.75 -24.15
CA GLY A 532 -7.06 -20.31 -23.91
C GLY A 532 -6.84 -18.82 -23.73
N ILE A 533 -7.90 -17.98 -23.81
CA ILE A 533 -7.79 -16.53 -23.58
C ILE A 533 -7.69 -16.27 -22.07
N THR A 534 -6.81 -15.36 -21.68
CA THR A 534 -6.66 -14.93 -20.29
C THR A 534 -7.31 -13.57 -20.03
N PHE A 535 -7.66 -13.32 -18.77
CA PHE A 535 -8.19 -12.04 -18.34
C PHE A 535 -7.24 -11.37 -17.34
N SER A 536 -7.18 -10.04 -17.41
CA SER A 536 -6.58 -9.18 -16.40
C SER A 536 -7.59 -8.20 -15.84
N MET A 537 -7.43 -7.89 -14.56
CA MET A 537 -8.21 -6.86 -13.88
C MET A 537 -7.42 -5.57 -13.92
N ASP A 538 -7.98 -4.55 -14.54
CA ASP A 538 -7.37 -3.24 -14.73
C ASP A 538 -7.82 -2.22 -13.68
N ASP A 539 -7.04 -1.15 -13.48
CA ASP A 539 -7.27 -0.05 -12.52
C ASP A 539 -7.56 -0.53 -11.10
N PHE A 540 -6.93 -1.65 -10.68
CA PHE A 540 -7.25 -2.28 -9.40
C PHE A 540 -6.84 -1.43 -8.21
N GLY A 541 -7.82 -1.18 -7.32
CA GLY A 541 -7.67 -0.41 -6.09
C GLY A 541 -8.19 1.03 -6.18
N SER A 542 -8.58 1.51 -7.38
CA SER A 542 -9.16 2.85 -7.57
C SER A 542 -10.68 2.90 -7.31
N GLY A 543 -11.36 1.72 -7.32
CA GLY A 543 -12.79 1.57 -7.22
C GLY A 543 -13.28 0.82 -5.96
N TYR A 544 -14.44 0.20 -6.09
CA TYR A 544 -15.12 -0.56 -5.01
C TYR A 544 -14.54 -1.97 -4.82
N SER A 545 -13.24 -2.10 -4.64
CA SER A 545 -12.56 -3.40 -4.50
C SER A 545 -13.16 -4.26 -3.39
N SER A 546 -14.16 -5.07 -3.73
CA SER A 546 -14.62 -6.12 -2.83
C SER A 546 -13.67 -7.32 -2.94
N LEU A 547 -13.00 -7.67 -1.84
CA LEU A 547 -12.20 -8.90 -1.71
C LEU A 547 -13.00 -10.15 -2.13
N VAL A 548 -14.33 -10.09 -2.08
CA VAL A 548 -15.23 -11.16 -2.54
C VAL A 548 -15.08 -11.33 -4.05
N TYR A 549 -15.14 -10.26 -4.82
CA TYR A 549 -15.01 -10.32 -6.30
C TYR A 549 -13.59 -10.69 -6.70
N PHE A 550 -12.60 -10.14 -6.00
CA PHE A 550 -11.21 -10.53 -6.21
C PHE A 550 -10.99 -12.03 -6.03
N LYS A 551 -11.63 -12.67 -5.06
CA LYS A 551 -11.55 -14.12 -4.84
C LYS A 551 -12.30 -14.92 -5.92
N GLU A 552 -13.47 -14.43 -6.35
CA GLU A 552 -14.42 -15.21 -7.13
C GLU A 552 -14.17 -15.18 -8.65
N LEU A 553 -13.52 -14.14 -9.15
CA LEU A 553 -13.18 -14.03 -10.58
C LEU A 553 -11.90 -14.78 -10.89
N ASP A 554 -11.91 -15.55 -11.96
CA ASP A 554 -10.76 -16.32 -12.43
C ASP A 554 -9.90 -15.47 -13.39
N VAL A 555 -9.37 -14.36 -12.89
CA VAL A 555 -8.43 -13.50 -13.62
C VAL A 555 -7.00 -13.90 -13.29
N LYS A 556 -6.14 -13.94 -14.30
CA LYS A 556 -4.74 -14.36 -14.14
C LYS A 556 -3.85 -13.22 -13.64
N VAL A 557 -4.12 -12.00 -14.09
CA VAL A 557 -3.28 -10.82 -13.87
C VAL A 557 -4.08 -9.73 -13.19
N VAL A 558 -3.43 -8.98 -12.31
CA VAL A 558 -3.95 -7.77 -11.68
C VAL A 558 -3.01 -6.61 -12.03
N LYS A 559 -3.55 -5.54 -12.59
CA LYS A 559 -2.81 -4.33 -12.92
C LYS A 559 -3.02 -3.30 -11.81
N ILE A 560 -1.92 -2.82 -11.24
CA ILE A 560 -1.97 -1.75 -10.23
C ILE A 560 -2.16 -0.44 -10.95
N ASP A 561 -3.20 0.29 -10.58
CA ASP A 561 -3.56 1.59 -11.17
C ASP A 561 -2.38 2.58 -11.15
N ILE A 562 -2.21 3.28 -12.27
CA ILE A 562 -1.19 4.31 -12.50
C ILE A 562 -1.16 5.38 -11.40
N ALA A 563 -2.32 5.74 -10.83
CA ALA A 563 -2.41 6.77 -9.80
C ALA A 563 -1.61 6.42 -8.55
N PHE A 564 -1.67 5.15 -8.10
CA PHE A 564 -0.89 4.69 -6.95
C PHE A 564 0.60 4.62 -7.27
N VAL A 565 0.96 4.06 -8.43
CA VAL A 565 2.36 3.90 -8.82
C VAL A 565 3.04 5.25 -9.00
N LYS A 566 2.37 6.21 -9.65
CA LYS A 566 2.91 7.55 -9.89
C LYS A 566 3.22 8.31 -8.59
N ASN A 567 2.38 8.14 -7.58
CA ASN A 567 2.50 8.85 -6.32
C ASN A 567 3.33 8.11 -5.26
N MET A 568 3.60 6.80 -5.42
CA MET A 568 4.18 5.94 -4.38
C MET A 568 5.50 6.43 -3.78
N LEU A 569 6.28 7.21 -4.51
CA LEU A 569 7.56 7.73 -4.01
C LEU A 569 7.38 8.86 -2.99
N ASN A 570 6.25 9.56 -3.03
CA ASN A 570 5.95 10.75 -2.23
C ASN A 570 4.65 10.60 -1.40
N ASN A 571 3.97 9.47 -1.50
CA ASN A 571 2.76 9.15 -0.75
C ASN A 571 2.88 7.77 -0.11
N THR A 572 2.95 7.75 1.20
CA THR A 572 3.07 6.51 1.99
C THR A 572 1.84 5.61 1.86
N ASP A 573 0.64 6.20 1.82
CA ASP A 573 -0.63 5.44 1.75
C ASP A 573 -0.70 4.69 0.41
N ASP A 574 -0.29 5.31 -0.71
CA ASP A 574 -0.24 4.66 -2.01
C ASP A 574 0.75 3.48 -2.04
N THR A 575 1.91 3.64 -1.39
CA THR A 575 2.87 2.52 -1.24
C THR A 575 2.26 1.37 -0.43
N LEU A 576 1.51 1.65 0.63
CA LEU A 576 0.82 0.63 1.44
C LEU A 576 -0.26 -0.08 0.64
N ILE A 577 -1.00 0.62 -0.21
CA ILE A 577 -1.98 0.04 -1.13
C ILE A 577 -1.28 -0.91 -2.10
N ILE A 578 -0.20 -0.48 -2.75
CA ILE A 578 0.60 -1.31 -3.66
C ILE A 578 1.10 -2.58 -2.95
N MET A 579 1.66 -2.46 -1.75
CA MET A 579 2.10 -3.61 -0.95
C MET A 579 0.96 -4.58 -0.65
N SER A 580 -0.23 -4.04 -0.37
CA SER A 580 -1.42 -4.85 -0.09
C SER A 580 -1.90 -5.59 -1.32
N ILE A 581 -1.94 -4.93 -2.48
CA ILE A 581 -2.31 -5.54 -3.77
C ILE A 581 -1.34 -6.67 -4.12
N ILE A 582 -0.02 -6.43 -4.02
CA ILE A 582 1.00 -7.44 -4.30
C ILE A 582 0.84 -8.65 -3.36
N SER A 583 0.60 -8.39 -2.08
CA SER A 583 0.43 -9.44 -1.07
C SER A 583 -0.82 -10.28 -1.32
N LEU A 584 -1.96 -9.63 -1.61
CA LEU A 584 -3.22 -10.29 -1.96
C LEU A 584 -3.07 -11.13 -3.22
N SER A 585 -2.47 -10.57 -4.26
CA SER A 585 -2.27 -11.27 -5.53
C SER A 585 -1.43 -12.54 -5.35
N ARG A 586 -0.39 -12.50 -4.51
CA ARG A 586 0.40 -13.70 -4.15
C ARG A 586 -0.45 -14.76 -3.43
N ILE A 587 -1.28 -14.34 -2.46
CA ILE A 587 -2.14 -15.27 -1.71
C ILE A 587 -3.10 -16.00 -2.67
N PHE A 588 -3.62 -15.29 -3.69
CA PHE A 588 -4.53 -15.86 -4.67
C PHE A 588 -3.82 -16.40 -5.93
N ASN A 589 -2.49 -16.51 -5.91
CA ASN A 589 -1.67 -17.01 -7.02
C ASN A 589 -1.92 -16.28 -8.33
N ARG A 590 -1.95 -14.93 -8.29
CA ARG A 590 -2.13 -14.03 -9.43
C ARG A 590 -0.86 -13.28 -9.73
N GLU A 591 -0.63 -13.04 -11.00
CA GLU A 591 0.44 -12.17 -11.47
C GLU A 591 0.07 -10.69 -11.24
N VAL A 592 1.06 -9.85 -11.00
CA VAL A 592 0.85 -8.41 -10.83
C VAL A 592 1.67 -7.65 -11.86
N ILE A 593 1.04 -6.68 -12.48
CA ILE A 593 1.69 -5.69 -13.35
C ILE A 593 1.50 -4.32 -12.71
N ALA A 594 2.56 -3.53 -12.57
CA ALA A 594 2.45 -2.16 -12.10
C ALA A 594 2.47 -1.21 -13.30
N GLU A 595 1.47 -0.34 -13.36
CA GLU A 595 1.32 0.65 -14.43
C GLU A 595 1.90 2.00 -14.05
N GLY A 596 2.28 2.80 -15.07
CA GLY A 596 2.75 4.16 -14.85
C GLY A 596 4.10 4.29 -14.17
N ALA A 597 4.94 3.27 -14.19
CA ALA A 597 6.31 3.39 -13.73
C ALA A 597 7.12 4.32 -14.67
N GLU A 598 7.27 5.57 -14.27
CA GLU A 598 7.91 6.62 -15.09
C GLU A 598 9.39 6.80 -14.76
N THR A 599 9.84 6.36 -13.58
CA THR A 599 11.21 6.56 -13.12
C THR A 599 11.88 5.25 -12.71
N ARG A 600 13.20 5.28 -12.67
CA ARG A 600 14.02 4.18 -12.16
C ARG A 600 13.64 3.78 -10.74
N GLU A 601 13.36 4.74 -9.90
CA GLU A 601 13.00 4.54 -8.49
C GLU A 601 11.70 3.77 -8.35
N HIS A 602 10.68 4.08 -9.18
CA HIS A 602 9.46 3.28 -9.24
C HIS A 602 9.79 1.82 -9.50
N CYS A 603 10.58 1.55 -10.55
CA CYS A 603 10.96 0.19 -10.91
C CYS A 603 11.74 -0.55 -9.82
N ILE A 604 12.68 0.13 -9.14
CA ILE A 604 13.46 -0.46 -8.04
C ILE A 604 12.54 -0.87 -6.88
N ILE A 605 11.68 0.04 -6.42
CA ILE A 605 10.82 -0.21 -5.25
C ILE A 605 9.79 -1.28 -5.58
N LEU A 606 9.15 -1.21 -6.73
CA LEU A 606 8.20 -2.24 -7.18
C LEU A 606 8.86 -3.62 -7.23
N ASN A 607 10.07 -3.73 -7.79
CA ASN A 607 10.80 -4.99 -7.84
C ASN A 607 11.21 -5.49 -6.45
N MET A 608 11.62 -4.58 -5.56
CA MET A 608 11.90 -4.92 -4.15
C MET A 608 10.66 -5.47 -3.44
N LEU A 609 9.47 -4.92 -3.70
CA LEU A 609 8.20 -5.40 -3.17
C LEU A 609 7.72 -6.68 -3.86
N GLY A 610 8.40 -7.10 -4.95
CA GLY A 610 8.15 -8.33 -5.68
C GLY A 610 7.14 -8.21 -6.80
N CYS A 611 6.87 -6.99 -7.28
CA CYS A 611 6.24 -6.72 -8.56
C CYS A 611 7.33 -6.46 -9.60
N SER A 612 7.65 -7.47 -10.38
CA SER A 612 8.71 -7.38 -11.40
C SER A 612 8.17 -7.10 -12.80
N ASN A 613 6.87 -7.28 -13.04
CA ASN A 613 6.23 -6.97 -14.30
C ASN A 613 5.79 -5.51 -14.29
N ILE A 614 6.31 -4.73 -15.21
CA ILE A 614 6.17 -3.28 -15.22
C ILE A 614 5.68 -2.82 -16.60
N GLN A 615 4.79 -1.85 -16.58
CA GLN A 615 4.38 -1.07 -17.75
C GLN A 615 4.45 0.41 -17.41
N GLY A 616 5.19 1.19 -18.20
CA GLY A 616 5.32 2.62 -17.95
C GLY A 616 6.30 3.30 -18.88
N TYR A 617 6.39 4.63 -18.80
CA TYR A 617 7.25 5.41 -19.68
C TYR A 617 8.74 5.14 -19.47
N TYR A 618 9.12 4.64 -18.33
CA TYR A 618 10.51 4.23 -18.10
C TYR A 618 10.92 3.04 -18.98
N THR A 619 10.03 2.09 -19.21
CA THR A 619 10.30 0.91 -20.06
C THR A 619 9.93 1.10 -21.51
N GLY A 620 9.00 2.01 -21.81
CA GLY A 620 8.63 2.37 -23.18
C GLY A 620 7.31 3.12 -23.25
N ARG A 621 7.25 4.08 -24.15
CA ARG A 621 6.00 4.78 -24.49
C ARG A 621 5.18 3.95 -25.48
N PRO A 622 3.85 4.13 -25.53
CA PRO A 622 3.05 3.56 -26.62
C PRO A 622 3.60 3.96 -27.98
N MET A 623 3.74 3.01 -28.90
CA MET A 623 4.31 3.22 -30.22
C MET A 623 3.49 2.54 -31.32
N PRO A 624 3.51 3.02 -32.58
CA PRO A 624 2.88 2.38 -33.71
C PRO A 624 3.45 0.96 -33.95
N ALA A 625 2.63 0.10 -34.57
CA ALA A 625 2.96 -1.31 -34.80
C ALA A 625 4.27 -1.57 -35.57
N ASP A 626 4.58 -0.71 -36.53
CA ASP A 626 5.78 -0.78 -37.35
C ASP A 626 7.09 -0.57 -36.57
N LYS A 627 7.02 0.10 -35.43
CA LYS A 627 8.17 0.36 -34.55
C LYS A 627 8.42 -0.74 -33.53
N VAL A 628 7.42 -1.57 -33.25
CA VAL A 628 7.46 -2.55 -32.13
C VAL A 628 8.59 -3.55 -32.29
N ILE A 629 8.73 -4.19 -33.44
CA ILE A 629 9.77 -5.23 -33.65
C ILE A 629 11.17 -4.63 -33.47
N ARG A 630 11.42 -3.47 -34.08
CA ARG A 630 12.71 -2.77 -33.98
C ARG A 630 12.99 -2.36 -32.53
N PHE A 631 12.00 -1.82 -31.84
CA PHE A 631 12.12 -1.47 -30.43
C PHE A 631 12.45 -2.69 -29.58
N ALA A 632 11.70 -3.78 -29.73
CA ALA A 632 11.92 -5.01 -28.96
C ALA A 632 13.28 -5.65 -29.21
N GLN A 633 13.82 -5.55 -30.43
CA GLN A 633 15.17 -6.04 -30.77
C GLN A 633 16.29 -5.20 -30.15
N SER A 634 16.07 -3.90 -29.97
CA SER A 634 17.06 -2.98 -29.39
C SER A 634 16.86 -2.74 -27.90
N PHE A 635 15.78 -3.23 -27.33
CA PHE A 635 15.46 -3.00 -25.92
C PHE A 635 16.44 -3.75 -25.02
N ASN A 636 17.04 -3.03 -24.11
CA ASN A 636 17.84 -3.57 -23.01
C ASN A 636 17.46 -2.81 -21.74
N LEU A 637 17.38 -3.50 -20.63
CA LEU A 637 17.28 -2.85 -19.34
C LEU A 637 18.51 -1.98 -19.11
N PRO A 638 18.34 -0.71 -18.69
CA PRO A 638 19.48 0.14 -18.37
C PRO A 638 20.43 -0.53 -17.38
N ASP A 639 21.76 -0.37 -17.56
CA ASP A 639 22.80 -1.04 -16.73
C ASP A 639 22.62 -0.76 -15.24
N ASP A 640 22.12 0.40 -14.90
CA ASP A 640 21.83 0.79 -13.52
C ASP A 640 20.62 0.06 -12.93
N MET A 641 19.74 -0.53 -13.75
CA MET A 641 18.65 -1.41 -13.32
C MET A 641 19.09 -2.89 -13.23
N VAL A 642 20.01 -3.33 -14.06
CA VAL A 642 20.48 -4.74 -14.07
C VAL A 642 20.95 -5.18 -12.69
N GLN A 643 21.60 -4.32 -11.93
CA GLN A 643 22.04 -4.60 -10.56
C GLN A 643 20.89 -4.80 -9.54
N TRP A 644 19.63 -4.54 -9.93
CA TRP A 644 18.45 -4.64 -9.08
C TRP A 644 17.56 -5.81 -9.44
N LYS A 645 17.77 -6.47 -10.55
CA LYS A 645 16.90 -7.54 -11.08
C LYS A 645 16.59 -8.66 -10.07
N ASP A 646 17.60 -9.04 -9.26
CA ASP A 646 17.48 -10.13 -8.29
C ASP A 646 17.18 -9.64 -6.87
N ILE A 647 16.93 -8.34 -6.70
CA ILE A 647 16.69 -7.73 -5.39
C ILE A 647 15.18 -7.71 -5.12
N THR A 648 14.70 -8.74 -4.42
CA THR A 648 13.32 -8.84 -3.95
C THR A 648 13.32 -9.09 -2.45
N LEU A 649 12.61 -8.27 -1.69
CA LEU A 649 12.49 -8.40 -0.24
C LEU A 649 11.46 -9.47 0.13
N LYS A 650 11.67 -10.14 1.26
CA LYS A 650 10.62 -10.94 1.92
C LYS A 650 9.56 -9.99 2.48
N MET A 651 8.33 -10.46 2.65
CA MET A 651 7.23 -9.60 3.18
C MET A 651 7.58 -8.97 4.54
N GLU A 652 8.30 -9.68 5.39
CA GLU A 652 8.77 -9.17 6.69
C GLU A 652 9.78 -8.01 6.56
N ASP A 653 10.43 -7.86 5.40
CA ASP A 653 11.42 -6.83 5.10
C ASP A 653 10.86 -5.64 4.30
N PHE A 654 9.61 -5.71 3.84
CA PHE A 654 8.92 -4.60 3.16
C PHE A 654 8.98 -3.26 3.90
N PRO A 655 9.00 -3.22 5.24
CA PRO A 655 9.22 -1.97 5.97
C PRO A 655 10.48 -1.19 5.58
N VAL A 656 11.49 -1.83 4.97
CA VAL A 656 12.69 -1.15 4.46
C VAL A 656 12.34 -0.26 3.25
N ALA A 657 11.54 -0.78 2.31
CA ALA A 657 11.06 -0.01 1.17
C ALA A 657 10.10 1.10 1.63
N LEU A 658 9.18 0.77 2.55
CA LEU A 658 8.25 1.73 3.14
C LEU A 658 8.98 2.85 3.90
N ALA A 659 10.07 2.54 4.61
CA ALA A 659 10.87 3.54 5.31
C ALA A 659 11.43 4.60 4.35
N TYR A 660 11.82 4.20 3.13
CA TYR A 660 12.24 5.13 2.10
C TYR A 660 11.10 6.09 1.70
N THR A 661 9.93 5.57 1.34
CA THR A 661 8.80 6.40 0.89
C THR A 661 8.28 7.30 2.00
N GLN A 662 8.18 6.80 3.24
CA GLN A 662 7.78 7.59 4.41
C GLN A 662 8.70 8.78 4.67
N HIS A 663 10.01 8.55 4.57
CA HIS A 663 10.97 9.61 4.82
C HIS A 663 11.00 10.62 3.67
N ASN A 664 10.83 10.14 2.43
CA ASN A 664 10.76 10.97 1.24
C ASN A 664 9.53 11.90 1.27
N ASP A 665 8.35 11.35 1.56
CA ASP A 665 7.10 12.10 1.80
C ASP A 665 7.25 13.16 2.89
N TRP A 666 7.85 12.78 4.03
CA TRP A 666 8.07 13.71 5.14
C TRP A 666 9.00 14.87 4.76
N ILE A 667 10.12 14.60 4.08
CA ILE A 667 11.04 15.67 3.63
C ILE A 667 10.36 16.58 2.63
N SER A 668 9.62 16.05 1.65
CA SER A 668 8.90 16.84 0.66
C SER A 668 7.94 17.82 1.34
N LYS A 669 7.17 17.38 2.34
CA LYS A 669 6.27 18.24 3.11
C LYS A 669 7.00 19.35 3.89
N VAL A 670 8.20 19.06 4.40
CA VAL A 670 9.03 20.09 5.08
C VAL A 670 9.53 21.13 4.06
N LEU A 671 9.94 20.69 2.87
CA LEU A 671 10.45 21.60 1.83
C LEU A 671 9.33 22.41 1.17
N GLU A 672 8.12 21.85 1.02
CA GLU A 672 6.92 22.56 0.56
C GLU A 672 6.53 23.69 1.50
N PHE A 673 6.60 23.47 2.81
CA PHE A 673 6.35 24.51 3.81
C PHE A 673 7.28 25.73 3.64
N ASN A 674 8.56 25.50 3.30
CA ASN A 674 9.52 26.58 3.08
C ASN A 674 9.19 27.45 1.85
N LYS A 675 8.50 26.87 0.87
CA LYS A 675 8.05 27.61 -0.32
C LYS A 675 6.76 28.39 -0.09
N GLY A 676 6.21 28.35 1.12
CA GLY A 676 4.88 28.91 1.44
C GLY A 676 3.73 28.03 0.97
N GLU A 677 4.05 26.81 0.52
CA GLU A 677 3.12 25.79 0.05
C GLU A 677 2.99 24.74 1.16
N GLY A 678 1.79 24.47 1.66
CA GLY A 678 1.57 23.34 2.54
C GLY A 678 1.06 23.61 3.96
N ILE A 679 0.69 22.52 4.65
CA ILE A 679 0.08 22.50 5.99
C ILE A 679 1.12 22.91 7.04
N SER A 680 0.70 23.65 8.09
CA SER A 680 1.56 24.04 9.20
C SER A 680 2.34 22.86 9.77
N VAL A 681 3.66 22.90 9.68
CA VAL A 681 4.55 21.88 10.19
C VAL A 681 4.93 22.21 11.63
N ASN A 682 4.71 21.29 12.56
CA ASN A 682 5.07 21.48 13.96
C ASN A 682 6.58 21.30 14.15
N ALA A 683 7.30 22.39 14.41
CA ALA A 683 8.76 22.42 14.57
C ALA A 683 9.28 21.45 15.65
N GLU A 684 8.59 21.29 16.77
CA GLU A 684 9.01 20.37 17.83
C GLU A 684 8.91 18.90 17.39
N LYS A 685 7.93 18.56 16.54
CA LYS A 685 7.86 17.22 15.95
C LYS A 685 9.01 16.94 14.98
N ILE A 686 9.47 17.96 14.24
CA ILE A 686 10.64 17.82 13.35
C ILE A 686 11.91 17.53 14.14
N LYS A 687 12.10 18.16 15.29
CA LYS A 687 13.29 18.00 16.15
C LYS A 687 13.47 16.56 16.65
N ASN A 688 12.35 15.83 16.82
CA ASN A 688 12.38 14.49 17.38
C ASN A 688 12.45 13.41 16.27
N TRP A 689 13.67 13.12 15.82
CA TRP A 689 13.93 12.10 14.78
C TRP A 689 13.49 10.67 15.14
N LYS A 690 13.17 10.38 16.41
CA LYS A 690 12.67 9.06 16.84
C LYS A 690 11.17 8.90 16.64
N GLU A 691 10.43 10.00 16.63
CA GLU A 691 8.97 10.00 16.56
C GLU A 691 8.43 10.08 15.13
N CYS A 692 9.25 10.45 14.14
CA CYS A 692 8.82 10.41 12.76
C CYS A 692 8.55 8.94 12.32
N PRO A 693 7.73 8.70 11.29
CA PRO A 693 7.43 7.33 10.83
C PRO A 693 8.67 6.48 10.58
N PHE A 694 9.67 7.05 9.94
CA PHE A 694 10.97 6.41 9.72
C PHE A 694 11.71 6.11 11.05
N GLY A 695 11.73 7.06 11.98
CA GLY A 695 12.36 6.87 13.29
C GLY A 695 11.70 5.76 14.10
N LYS A 696 10.37 5.68 14.06
CA LYS A 696 9.62 4.60 14.71
C LYS A 696 9.98 3.23 14.11
N TRP A 697 10.13 3.16 12.80
CA TRP A 697 10.63 1.94 12.16
C TRP A 697 12.08 1.67 12.56
N TYR A 698 12.98 2.66 12.43
CA TYR A 698 14.41 2.50 12.68
C TYR A 698 14.70 2.04 14.12
N TYR A 699 14.09 2.68 15.13
CA TYR A 699 14.27 2.31 16.54
C TYR A 699 13.35 1.19 17.03
N GLY A 700 12.44 0.73 16.19
CA GLY A 700 11.52 -0.39 16.44
C GLY A 700 11.88 -1.63 15.62
N ALA A 701 11.06 -1.95 14.62
CA ALA A 701 11.23 -3.17 13.80
C ALA A 701 12.56 -3.22 13.02
N GLY A 702 13.14 -2.06 12.68
CA GLY A 702 14.43 -1.96 11.98
C GLY A 702 15.63 -2.41 12.80
N VAL A 703 15.51 -2.50 14.15
CA VAL A 703 16.62 -2.91 15.05
C VAL A 703 17.19 -4.28 14.68
N ARG A 704 16.40 -5.15 14.08
CA ARG A 704 16.86 -6.47 13.60
C ARG A 704 18.04 -6.40 12.62
N TYR A 705 18.23 -5.25 11.94
CA TYR A 705 19.33 -5.02 10.99
C TYR A 705 20.53 -4.33 11.62
N GLU A 706 20.58 -4.12 12.95
CA GLU A 706 21.65 -3.35 13.62
C GLU A 706 23.07 -3.89 13.42
N LYS A 707 23.20 -5.19 13.09
CA LYS A 707 24.49 -5.81 12.78
C LYS A 707 25.05 -5.40 11.42
N ILE A 708 24.20 -4.86 10.54
CA ILE A 708 24.59 -4.40 9.21
C ILE A 708 25.19 -2.99 9.36
N GLY A 709 26.42 -2.78 8.89
CA GLY A 709 27.11 -1.49 9.00
C GLY A 709 26.32 -0.34 8.36
N GLU A 710 25.68 -0.61 7.21
CA GLU A 710 24.85 0.34 6.49
C GLU A 710 23.66 0.85 7.33
N TYR A 711 23.07 -0.01 8.16
CA TYR A 711 21.98 0.40 9.05
C TYR A 711 22.42 1.48 10.06
N LYS A 712 23.63 1.39 10.62
CA LYS A 712 24.15 2.40 11.57
C LYS A 712 24.36 3.76 10.89
N GLU A 713 24.88 3.72 9.67
CA GLU A 713 25.08 4.94 8.88
C GLU A 713 23.75 5.59 8.50
N ILE A 714 22.73 4.81 8.18
CA ILE A 714 21.36 5.29 7.95
C ILE A 714 20.87 6.12 9.15
N GLY A 715 21.04 5.62 10.36
CA GLY A 715 20.65 6.34 11.59
C GLY A 715 21.40 7.67 11.79
N ARG A 716 22.69 7.72 11.43
CA ARG A 716 23.49 8.93 11.48
C ARG A 716 22.99 9.99 10.48
N VAL A 717 22.76 9.56 9.23
CA VAL A 717 22.28 10.43 8.15
C VAL A 717 20.88 10.94 8.46
N HIS A 718 19.97 10.07 8.89
CA HIS A 718 18.61 10.43 9.28
C HIS A 718 18.56 11.50 10.37
N LYS A 719 19.36 11.33 11.43
CA LYS A 719 19.48 12.33 12.50
C LYS A 719 20.00 13.67 11.99
N LYS A 720 20.94 13.66 11.00
CA LYS A 720 21.47 14.88 10.39
C LYS A 720 20.39 15.62 9.60
N ILE A 721 19.56 14.90 8.83
CA ILE A 721 18.45 15.49 8.08
C ILE A 721 17.48 16.21 9.00
N HIS A 722 17.05 15.57 10.10
CA HIS A 722 16.16 16.20 11.08
C HIS A 722 16.72 17.48 11.69
N LYS A 723 18.03 17.51 11.99
CA LYS A 723 18.69 18.71 12.49
C LYS A 723 18.67 19.86 11.47
N LEU A 724 18.96 19.55 10.20
CA LEU A 724 18.96 20.54 9.13
C LEU A 724 17.55 21.02 8.82
N ALA A 725 16.57 20.12 8.73
CA ALA A 725 15.18 20.45 8.53
C ALA A 725 14.61 21.35 9.63
N TYR A 726 14.97 21.08 10.89
CA TYR A 726 14.59 21.94 12.03
C TYR A 726 15.24 23.32 11.93
N LYS A 727 16.55 23.39 11.60
CA LYS A 727 17.25 24.67 11.41
C LYS A 727 16.65 25.47 10.26
N ASN A 728 16.39 24.81 9.14
CA ASN A 728 15.79 25.39 7.95
C ASN A 728 14.40 25.98 8.25
N LEU A 729 13.51 25.20 8.89
CA LEU A 729 12.19 25.68 9.30
C LEU A 729 12.27 26.89 10.22
N ARG A 730 13.22 26.89 11.17
CA ARG A 730 13.42 28.00 12.09
C ARG A 730 13.80 29.29 11.37
N LEU A 731 14.75 29.19 10.44
CA LEU A 731 15.17 30.32 9.61
C LEU A 731 14.02 30.85 8.73
N THR A 732 13.23 29.96 8.14
CA THR A 732 12.03 30.35 7.38
C THR A 732 11.02 31.13 8.24
N LEU A 733 10.77 30.67 9.48
CA LEU A 733 9.88 31.35 10.41
C LEU A 733 10.44 32.67 10.94
N GLU A 734 11.77 32.81 11.01
CA GLU A 734 12.48 34.02 11.40
C GLU A 734 12.61 35.03 10.23
N GLY A 735 12.23 34.64 9.00
CA GLY A 735 12.31 35.48 7.79
C GLY A 735 13.67 35.48 7.09
N GLU A 736 14.59 34.59 7.50
CA GLU A 736 15.96 34.45 6.94
C GLU A 736 15.96 33.51 5.72
N PHE A 737 15.25 33.89 4.67
CA PHE A 737 14.98 33.04 3.50
C PHE A 737 16.23 32.64 2.74
N ASP A 738 17.23 33.54 2.57
CA ASP A 738 18.47 33.22 1.85
C ASP A 738 19.29 32.11 2.54
N GLU A 739 19.33 32.10 3.85
CA GLU A 739 20.02 31.04 4.61
C GLU A 739 19.20 29.75 4.65
N ALA A 740 17.87 29.84 4.71
CA ALA A 740 16.96 28.71 4.61
C ALA A 740 17.12 28.00 3.23
N ASP A 741 17.18 28.73 2.14
CA ASP A 741 17.36 28.16 0.78
C ASP A 741 18.71 27.45 0.61
N ARG A 742 19.78 27.95 1.22
CA ARG A 742 21.07 27.23 1.23
C ARG A 742 20.97 25.88 1.93
N LEU A 743 20.21 25.81 3.03
CA LEU A 743 19.99 24.56 3.75
C LEU A 743 19.10 23.57 2.97
N VAL A 744 18.20 24.05 2.12
CA VAL A 744 17.40 23.17 1.23
C VAL A 744 18.36 22.34 0.35
N TYR A 745 19.37 22.97 -0.26
CA TYR A 745 20.35 22.25 -1.06
C TYR A 745 21.13 21.18 -0.26
N GLU A 746 21.50 21.51 1.00
CA GLU A 746 22.17 20.54 1.88
C GLU A 746 21.25 19.39 2.27
N ILE A 747 19.97 19.68 2.57
CA ILE A 747 18.94 18.68 2.88
C ILE A 747 18.76 17.72 1.71
N GLU A 748 18.65 18.23 0.48
CA GLU A 748 18.48 17.40 -0.72
C GLU A 748 19.70 16.49 -1.00
N ASN A 749 20.91 17.00 -0.79
CA ASN A 749 22.13 16.18 -0.91
C ASN A 749 22.13 15.02 0.10
N ILE A 750 21.76 15.29 1.35
CA ILE A 750 21.72 14.26 2.39
C ILE A 750 20.53 13.32 2.19
N ARG A 751 19.42 13.82 1.65
CA ARG A 751 18.30 12.98 1.19
C ARG A 751 18.77 11.95 0.17
N GLY A 752 19.55 12.37 -0.81
CA GLY A 752 20.20 11.48 -1.78
C GLY A 752 21.13 10.44 -1.14
N GLU A 753 21.88 10.84 -0.09
CA GLU A 753 22.71 9.91 0.68
C GLU A 753 21.86 8.88 1.44
N LEU A 754 20.80 9.31 2.12
CA LEU A 754 19.88 8.40 2.83
C LEU A 754 19.25 7.38 1.89
N LYS A 755 18.76 7.84 0.72
CA LYS A 755 18.22 6.98 -0.34
C LYS A 755 19.21 5.88 -0.73
N ARG A 756 20.45 6.28 -1.09
CA ARG A 756 21.49 5.33 -1.49
C ARG A 756 21.75 4.29 -0.41
N ARG A 757 21.81 4.69 0.86
CA ARG A 757 22.08 3.81 1.99
C ARG A 757 20.92 2.85 2.26
N LEU A 758 19.66 3.31 2.17
CA LEU A 758 18.49 2.44 2.28
C LEU A 758 18.45 1.39 1.17
N PHE A 759 18.79 1.79 -0.06
CA PHE A 759 18.88 0.88 -1.18
C PHE A 759 20.01 -0.13 -1.02
N ASN A 760 21.16 0.26 -0.47
CA ASN A 760 22.26 -0.66 -0.15
C ASN A 760 21.84 -1.63 0.97
N LEU A 761 21.14 -1.15 1.99
CA LEU A 761 20.59 -2.01 3.05
C LEU A 761 19.63 -3.05 2.45
N ALA A 762 18.71 -2.64 1.57
CA ALA A 762 17.80 -3.54 0.90
C ALA A 762 18.53 -4.62 0.07
N LYS A 763 19.61 -4.25 -0.65
CA LYS A 763 20.46 -5.21 -1.37
C LYS A 763 21.11 -6.24 -0.46
N ILE A 764 21.60 -5.80 0.69
CA ILE A 764 22.25 -6.68 1.68
C ILE A 764 21.21 -7.65 2.25
N ILE A 765 20.03 -7.16 2.60
CA ILE A 765 18.94 -7.96 3.18
C ILE A 765 18.43 -9.00 2.16
N ALA A 766 18.21 -8.60 0.92
CA ALA A 766 17.70 -9.49 -0.13
C ALA A 766 18.68 -10.62 -0.49
N LYS A 767 19.99 -10.44 -0.22
CA LYS A 767 21.03 -11.46 -0.46
C LYS A 767 21.29 -12.34 0.76
N ALA A 768 20.78 -11.99 1.93
CA ALA A 768 20.89 -12.75 3.17
C ALA A 768 19.73 -13.75 3.33
#